data_339e8d76bec7d9056650e92167cd17f0
#
_entry.id   339e8d76bec7d9056650e92167cd17f0
#
_cell.length_a   1.000
_cell.length_b   1.000
_cell.length_c   1.000
_cell.angle_alpha   90.00
_cell.angle_beta   90.00
_cell.angle_gamma   90.00
#
_symmetry.space_group_name_H-M   'P 1'
#
loop_
_entity.id
_entity.type
_entity.pdbx_description
1 polymer ?
#
loop_
_entity_poly.entity_id
_entity_poly.type
_entity_poly.pdbx_seq_one_letter_code
_entity_poly.pdbx_strand_id
1 'polypeptide(L)'
;MKTSFDIKEPGLNVLPPGVERHVVNGGGLTGIQIFPDDEIELINEEGNQICEIVVFDKDGKSNLGILNLKENKKNSEIKKILTSKDESSLAANYQLKKRNLDITKSQSSIVFTKDSISGDKIKFKSKDKCYVIFAAPGNDMLVHEQNPITDLTLFIKRAKITNDKELSVIPDPVYDPKHEQNIDKATAISYEVKEGDYIQVITPTGRQCSDFVAFDTEKLDKQVEKGLDWQTTRTFMGHTFPGPGLFSKFYDTDHQPLVEVIRDTVGRHDTFNLACTSKYYEDAGYFGHANCSDNLSNAMEQYGVQRKKGWQAINLFFNTSAGGLNSVLSDESFARPGDYVLFRALKDITVGTSACPSDIDACNSWNPTDIFVRTYDGKKEFKKSFAFRMKTDSEKKLTKHSGFYERTSKLTRNFVDARGFWLPNDYTKSGITNEYNACREKAVLIDLSALRKFEILGPDAEELLNYTLTRNIKKLSVGQVVYSAMCYENGMMFDDGTLLKLSDTGYRWICGDEYGGEWLKQIAKKKNYKVIIKNSTDQISNVSIQGPNSRKILNKVIFTPPTQPTIDELQWFRFTICRMDDLNGIPLVISRTGYTGELGFEVWCHPKDAPKVWDKLMDAGKNDGLIPAGFAALDKLRIEAGLILFGNEFDGQQDPFEAGIGFAVPLKTKEDDFIGKKVLVERKANPQKKLVGLELIAKEPAAHGDCVHVGRAQIGVVTSACFSTILNKNIALCRIDPQYSDISTEVEVGKIDGHQKRISAKVVRFPFYDPDKTKVRS
;
A
#
# COMPACT_ATOMS: atom_id res chain seq x y z
N MET A 1 -24.04 23.82 -12.30
CA MET A 1 -24.33 22.49 -12.86
C MET A 1 -24.28 21.51 -11.72
N LYS A 2 -25.33 20.72 -11.48
CA LYS A 2 -25.23 19.61 -10.52
C LYS A 2 -24.27 18.59 -11.13
N THR A 3 -23.15 18.35 -10.50
CA THR A 3 -22.26 17.23 -10.84
C THR A 3 -23.06 15.96 -10.68
N SER A 4 -23.12 15.13 -11.71
CA SER A 4 -23.90 13.89 -11.72
C SER A 4 -23.19 12.71 -11.05
N PHE A 5 -22.15 12.98 -10.27
CA PHE A 5 -21.39 11.99 -9.51
C PHE A 5 -21.89 11.97 -8.07
N ASP A 6 -22.20 10.79 -7.58
CA ASP A 6 -22.31 10.58 -6.16
C ASP A 6 -20.94 10.85 -5.54
N ILE A 7 -20.75 12.06 -5.04
CA ILE A 7 -19.65 12.36 -4.13
C ILE A 7 -19.89 11.41 -2.96
N LYS A 8 -19.05 10.40 -2.81
CA LYS A 8 -19.00 9.66 -1.55
C LYS A 8 -18.61 10.70 -0.50
N GLU A 9 -19.55 11.11 0.31
CA GLU A 9 -19.23 11.97 1.45
C GLU A 9 -18.09 11.29 2.21
N PRO A 10 -17.02 12.02 2.56
CA PRO A 10 -16.01 11.53 3.46
C PRO A 10 -16.69 11.34 4.82
N GLY A 11 -17.17 10.18 5.06
CA GLY A 11 -17.89 9.77 6.26
C GLY A 11 -17.52 8.35 6.61
N LEU A 12 -17.69 8.04 7.87
CA LEU A 12 -17.67 6.70 8.41
C LEU A 12 -18.58 5.81 7.54
N ASN A 13 -18.01 4.85 6.83
CA ASN A 13 -18.74 3.66 6.43
C ASN A 13 -18.97 2.79 7.68
N VAL A 14 -19.64 3.36 8.68
CA VAL A 14 -20.09 2.59 9.84
C VAL A 14 -21.20 1.69 9.32
N LEU A 15 -20.93 0.41 9.33
CA LEU A 15 -21.96 -0.59 9.05
C LEU A 15 -23.06 -0.44 10.10
N PRO A 16 -24.32 -0.58 9.72
CA PRO A 16 -25.42 -0.61 10.69
C PRO A 16 -25.16 -1.67 11.79
N PRO A 17 -25.63 -1.47 13.02
CA PRO A 17 -25.49 -2.46 14.06
C PRO A 17 -25.96 -3.85 13.61
N GLY A 18 -25.18 -4.88 13.90
CA GLY A 18 -25.45 -6.26 13.49
C GLY A 18 -25.11 -6.58 12.03
N VAL A 19 -24.51 -5.66 11.27
CA VAL A 19 -23.98 -5.92 9.95
C VAL A 19 -22.46 -6.06 10.01
N GLU A 20 -21.95 -7.19 9.54
CA GLU A 20 -20.53 -7.49 9.45
C GLU A 20 -20.08 -7.46 7.99
N ARG A 21 -18.87 -6.96 7.72
CA ARG A 21 -18.23 -7.04 6.41
C ARG A 21 -17.02 -7.95 6.50
N HIS A 22 -16.96 -8.94 5.62
CA HIS A 22 -15.83 -9.83 5.46
C HIS A 22 -15.31 -9.79 4.02
N VAL A 23 -14.05 -10.15 3.83
CA VAL A 23 -13.43 -10.28 2.52
C VAL A 23 -12.99 -11.72 2.33
N VAL A 24 -13.33 -12.30 1.19
CA VAL A 24 -12.76 -13.57 0.73
C VAL A 24 -11.66 -13.22 -0.25
N ASN A 25 -10.42 -13.31 0.20
CA ASN A 25 -9.27 -12.93 -0.63
C ASN A 25 -9.17 -13.80 -1.89
N GLY A 26 -8.82 -13.18 -3.01
CA GLY A 26 -8.57 -13.90 -4.25
C GLY A 26 -7.47 -14.97 -4.09
N GLY A 27 -7.73 -16.19 -4.55
CA GLY A 27 -6.88 -17.36 -4.32
C GLY A 27 -7.03 -17.99 -2.93
N GLY A 28 -7.83 -17.39 -2.04
CA GLY A 28 -8.00 -17.80 -0.65
C GLY A 28 -9.42 -18.24 -0.31
N LEU A 29 -9.69 -18.33 0.97
CA LEU A 29 -10.99 -18.69 1.51
C LEU A 29 -11.23 -18.05 2.89
N THR A 30 -12.49 -17.96 3.29
CA THR A 30 -12.93 -17.42 4.60
C THR A 30 -14.01 -18.32 5.17
N GLY A 31 -13.87 -18.73 6.43
CA GLY A 31 -14.84 -19.54 7.14
C GLY A 31 -15.58 -18.73 8.21
N ILE A 32 -16.90 -18.79 8.22
CA ILE A 32 -17.72 -17.95 9.09
C ILE A 32 -18.83 -18.76 9.76
N GLN A 33 -19.03 -18.53 11.06
CA GLN A 33 -20.17 -19.06 11.81
C GLN A 33 -21.42 -18.25 11.48
N ILE A 34 -22.46 -18.92 11.03
CA ILE A 34 -23.77 -18.34 10.68
C ILE A 34 -24.82 -18.90 11.62
N PHE A 35 -25.79 -18.07 12.00
CA PHE A 35 -26.90 -18.43 12.90
C PHE A 35 -28.22 -18.47 12.15
N PRO A 36 -29.29 -19.08 12.74
CA PRO A 36 -30.61 -19.08 12.13
C PRO A 36 -31.09 -17.66 11.82
N ASP A 37 -31.71 -17.50 10.64
CA ASP A 37 -32.22 -16.24 10.11
C ASP A 37 -31.20 -15.17 9.75
N ASP A 38 -29.89 -15.39 9.93
CA ASP A 38 -28.87 -14.49 9.41
C ASP A 38 -29.01 -14.35 7.88
N GLU A 39 -28.88 -13.13 7.39
CA GLU A 39 -28.86 -12.83 5.95
C GLU A 39 -27.42 -12.62 5.49
N ILE A 40 -27.05 -13.27 4.41
CA ILE A 40 -25.72 -13.21 3.80
C ILE A 40 -25.86 -12.59 2.42
N GLU A 41 -25.12 -11.52 2.11
CA GLU A 41 -24.99 -10.95 0.79
C GLU A 41 -23.56 -11.11 0.31
N LEU A 42 -23.35 -11.90 -0.73
CA LEU A 42 -22.06 -12.11 -1.39
C LEU A 42 -22.01 -11.27 -2.66
N ILE A 43 -20.92 -10.52 -2.84
CA ILE A 43 -20.75 -9.58 -3.97
C ILE A 43 -19.46 -9.91 -4.72
N ASN A 44 -19.56 -10.02 -6.02
CA ASN A 44 -18.44 -10.08 -6.96
C ASN A 44 -18.18 -8.68 -7.51
N GLU A 45 -17.42 -7.87 -6.79
CA GLU A 45 -17.20 -6.44 -7.08
C GLU A 45 -16.64 -6.21 -8.49
N GLU A 46 -15.68 -7.03 -8.89
CA GLU A 46 -14.94 -6.85 -10.15
C GLU A 46 -15.44 -7.77 -11.28
N GLY A 47 -16.27 -8.75 -10.94
CA GLY A 47 -16.75 -9.76 -11.89
C GLY A 47 -15.71 -10.84 -12.22
N ASN A 48 -16.15 -11.86 -12.95
CA ASN A 48 -15.30 -12.93 -13.48
C ASN A 48 -14.47 -13.69 -12.40
N GLN A 49 -14.89 -13.61 -11.12
CA GLN A 49 -14.31 -14.36 -10.01
C GLN A 49 -15.22 -15.50 -9.60
N ILE A 50 -14.68 -16.71 -9.58
CA ILE A 50 -15.40 -17.90 -9.13
C ILE A 50 -15.59 -17.82 -7.61
N CYS A 51 -16.77 -18.23 -7.13
CA CYS A 51 -17.00 -18.50 -5.72
C CYS A 51 -17.50 -19.92 -5.51
N GLU A 52 -16.80 -20.67 -4.67
CA GLU A 52 -17.22 -22.00 -4.23
C GLU A 52 -17.57 -21.96 -2.75
N ILE A 53 -18.70 -22.58 -2.37
CA ILE A 53 -19.22 -22.58 -0.98
C ILE A 53 -19.36 -24.01 -0.48
N VAL A 54 -18.96 -24.22 0.77
CA VAL A 54 -19.22 -25.43 1.56
C VAL A 54 -19.92 -25.04 2.85
N VAL A 55 -20.93 -25.82 3.23
CA VAL A 55 -21.74 -25.59 4.45
C VAL A 55 -21.68 -26.82 5.33
N PHE A 56 -21.40 -26.61 6.63
CA PHE A 56 -21.47 -27.62 7.66
C PHE A 56 -22.58 -27.27 8.67
N ASP A 57 -23.40 -28.22 9.00
CA ASP A 57 -24.43 -28.07 10.04
C ASP A 57 -23.79 -28.07 11.46
N LYS A 58 -24.64 -27.94 12.48
CA LYS A 58 -24.22 -27.95 13.89
C LYS A 58 -23.56 -29.27 14.34
N ASP A 59 -23.81 -30.36 13.63
CA ASP A 59 -23.27 -31.69 13.93
C ASP A 59 -22.01 -31.99 13.08
N GLY A 60 -21.52 -31.00 12.31
CA GLY A 60 -20.34 -31.09 11.47
C GLY A 60 -20.56 -31.85 10.18
N LYS A 61 -21.80 -32.11 9.77
CA LYS A 61 -22.13 -32.77 8.50
C LYS A 61 -22.33 -31.74 7.40
N SER A 62 -21.88 -32.09 6.20
CA SER A 62 -22.10 -31.23 5.01
C SER A 62 -23.58 -31.10 4.67
N ASN A 63 -24.11 -29.87 4.64
CA ASN A 63 -25.51 -29.60 4.39
C ASN A 63 -25.73 -28.25 3.65
N LEU A 64 -25.65 -28.28 2.34
CA LEU A 64 -25.92 -27.11 1.48
C LEU A 64 -27.37 -26.60 1.59
N GLY A 65 -28.31 -27.46 1.97
CA GLY A 65 -29.74 -27.13 2.08
C GLY A 65 -30.07 -26.07 3.14
N ILE A 66 -29.18 -25.83 4.10
CA ILE A 66 -29.31 -24.76 5.11
C ILE A 66 -29.36 -23.37 4.44
N LEU A 67 -28.58 -23.18 3.37
CA LEU A 67 -28.57 -21.95 2.56
C LEU A 67 -29.38 -22.06 1.25
N ASN A 68 -30.25 -23.06 1.11
CA ASN A 68 -30.98 -23.36 -0.12
C ASN A 68 -30.09 -23.63 -1.35
N LEU A 69 -28.85 -24.05 -1.13
CA LEU A 69 -27.91 -24.41 -2.18
C LEU A 69 -28.07 -25.89 -2.59
N LYS A 70 -27.70 -26.20 -3.83
CA LYS A 70 -27.60 -27.58 -4.35
C LYS A 70 -26.16 -27.88 -4.73
N GLU A 71 -25.77 -29.13 -4.59
CA GLU A 71 -24.48 -29.58 -5.09
C GLU A 71 -24.42 -29.45 -6.61
N ASN A 72 -23.43 -28.73 -7.11
CA ASN A 72 -23.20 -28.58 -8.55
C ASN A 72 -21.76 -28.87 -8.97
N LYS A 73 -20.85 -29.14 -8.01
CA LYS A 73 -19.49 -29.59 -8.29
C LYS A 73 -18.93 -30.40 -7.11
N LYS A 74 -18.12 -31.41 -7.42
CA LYS A 74 -17.35 -32.15 -6.41
C LYS A 74 -16.09 -31.40 -6.04
N ASN A 75 -16.08 -30.70 -4.92
CA ASN A 75 -15.00 -30.14 -4.05
C ASN A 75 -13.55 -30.04 -4.60
N SER A 76 -13.31 -29.59 -5.79
CA SER A 76 -11.92 -29.64 -6.26
C SER A 76 -11.09 -28.43 -5.85
N GLU A 77 -11.67 -27.22 -5.83
CA GLU A 77 -10.91 -25.98 -5.65
C GLU A 77 -10.68 -25.64 -4.18
N ILE A 78 -11.70 -25.78 -3.32
CA ILE A 78 -11.53 -25.58 -1.87
C ILE A 78 -10.44 -26.51 -1.31
N LYS A 79 -10.41 -27.78 -1.73
CA LYS A 79 -9.38 -28.73 -1.30
C LYS A 79 -7.97 -28.31 -1.74
N LYS A 80 -7.83 -27.79 -2.96
CA LYS A 80 -6.54 -27.27 -3.45
C LYS A 80 -6.07 -26.10 -2.61
N ILE A 81 -6.97 -25.13 -2.34
CA ILE A 81 -6.64 -23.95 -1.52
C ILE A 81 -6.22 -24.40 -0.12
N LEU A 82 -6.95 -25.29 0.52
CA LEU A 82 -6.62 -25.79 1.86
C LEU A 82 -5.26 -26.49 1.94
N THR A 83 -4.71 -26.97 0.84
CA THR A 83 -3.36 -27.56 0.77
C THR A 83 -2.26 -26.56 0.42
N SER A 84 -2.60 -25.32 0.04
CA SER A 84 -1.64 -24.32 -0.47
C SER A 84 -0.66 -23.79 0.58
N LYS A 85 -0.99 -23.90 1.88
CA LYS A 85 -0.21 -23.38 3.02
C LYS A 85 -0.10 -21.85 3.08
N ASP A 86 -0.93 -21.11 2.35
CA ASP A 86 -1.08 -19.67 2.56
C ASP A 86 -1.85 -19.36 3.87
N GLU A 87 -1.91 -18.10 4.24
CA GLU A 87 -2.50 -17.69 5.53
C GLU A 87 -3.98 -18.01 5.62
N SER A 88 -4.76 -17.78 4.55
CA SER A 88 -6.19 -18.04 4.58
C SER A 88 -6.47 -19.52 4.70
N SER A 89 -5.68 -20.36 4.04
CA SER A 89 -5.80 -21.82 4.15
C SER A 89 -5.43 -22.33 5.54
N LEU A 90 -4.44 -21.72 6.17
CA LEU A 90 -4.03 -22.09 7.53
C LEU A 90 -5.07 -21.70 8.59
N ALA A 91 -5.61 -20.50 8.50
CA ALA A 91 -6.69 -20.04 9.37
C ALA A 91 -7.92 -20.94 9.24
N ALA A 92 -8.31 -21.30 8.01
CA ALA A 92 -9.42 -22.20 7.76
C ALA A 92 -9.17 -23.62 8.26
N ASN A 93 -7.97 -24.18 8.03
CA ASN A 93 -7.60 -25.50 8.56
C ASN A 93 -7.66 -25.54 10.09
N TYR A 94 -7.21 -24.49 10.78
CA TYR A 94 -7.36 -24.35 12.23
C TYR A 94 -8.83 -24.41 12.65
N GLN A 95 -9.71 -23.64 11.98
CA GLN A 95 -11.12 -23.61 12.29
C GLN A 95 -11.82 -24.95 12.02
N LEU A 96 -11.45 -25.64 10.94
CA LEU A 96 -11.93 -26.98 10.62
C LEU A 96 -11.54 -27.97 11.73
N LYS A 97 -10.27 -27.95 12.15
CA LYS A 97 -9.76 -28.80 13.22
C LYS A 97 -10.43 -28.52 14.56
N LYS A 98 -10.55 -27.23 14.96
CA LYS A 98 -11.19 -26.79 16.20
C LYS A 98 -12.64 -27.22 16.29
N ARG A 99 -13.35 -27.27 15.15
CA ARG A 99 -14.77 -27.66 15.04
C ARG A 99 -14.95 -29.14 14.68
N ASN A 100 -13.87 -29.91 14.53
CA ASN A 100 -13.91 -31.31 14.10
C ASN A 100 -14.69 -31.49 12.76
N LEU A 101 -14.44 -30.62 11.77
CA LEU A 101 -15.08 -30.64 10.47
C LEU A 101 -14.20 -31.35 9.42
N ASP A 102 -14.77 -32.27 8.65
CA ASP A 102 -14.09 -33.03 7.61
C ASP A 102 -14.48 -32.52 6.21
N ILE A 103 -13.61 -31.70 5.62
CA ILE A 103 -13.82 -31.15 4.28
C ILE A 103 -13.78 -32.24 3.19
N THR A 104 -13.17 -33.39 3.46
CA THR A 104 -13.03 -34.45 2.45
C THR A 104 -14.38 -35.08 2.07
N LYS A 105 -15.31 -35.05 3.01
CA LYS A 105 -16.70 -35.57 2.88
C LYS A 105 -17.73 -34.49 2.55
N SER A 106 -17.32 -33.25 2.37
CA SER A 106 -18.25 -32.14 2.14
C SER A 106 -18.71 -32.07 0.70
N GLN A 107 -19.91 -31.56 0.51
CA GLN A 107 -20.47 -31.13 -0.77
C GLN A 107 -20.22 -29.66 -0.99
N SER A 108 -20.03 -29.21 -2.24
CA SER A 108 -19.86 -27.82 -2.57
C SER A 108 -20.82 -27.31 -3.64
N SER A 109 -21.00 -26.00 -3.64
CA SER A 109 -21.78 -25.28 -4.64
C SER A 109 -20.97 -24.12 -5.20
N ILE A 110 -20.88 -24.01 -6.52
CA ILE A 110 -20.36 -22.83 -7.20
C ILE A 110 -21.50 -21.84 -7.38
N VAL A 111 -21.36 -20.65 -6.82
CA VAL A 111 -22.39 -19.61 -6.84
C VAL A 111 -22.05 -18.44 -7.77
N PHE A 112 -20.75 -18.16 -7.99
CA PHE A 112 -20.27 -17.31 -9.08
C PHE A 112 -19.39 -18.12 -10.02
N THR A 113 -19.54 -17.87 -11.32
CA THR A 113 -18.76 -18.50 -12.39
C THR A 113 -17.83 -17.47 -13.05
N LYS A 114 -17.02 -17.90 -14.00
CA LYS A 114 -16.19 -17.01 -14.82
C LYS A 114 -16.98 -16.00 -15.67
N ASP A 115 -18.28 -16.23 -15.84
CA ASP A 115 -19.16 -15.34 -16.62
C ASP A 115 -19.86 -14.29 -15.76
N SER A 116 -19.59 -14.27 -14.44
CA SER A 116 -20.13 -13.26 -13.53
C SER A 116 -19.66 -11.87 -13.93
N ILE A 117 -20.56 -10.92 -13.91
CA ILE A 117 -20.26 -9.52 -14.23
C ILE A 117 -19.92 -8.72 -12.97
N SER A 118 -19.28 -7.56 -13.15
CA SER A 118 -18.95 -6.65 -12.06
C SER A 118 -20.21 -6.23 -11.30
N GLY A 119 -20.17 -6.38 -9.97
CA GLY A 119 -21.26 -6.04 -9.07
C GLY A 119 -22.34 -7.11 -8.92
N ASP A 120 -22.16 -8.31 -9.50
CA ASP A 120 -23.08 -9.42 -9.27
C ASP A 120 -23.22 -9.74 -7.78
N LYS A 121 -24.47 -9.97 -7.36
CA LYS A 121 -24.83 -10.22 -5.96
C LYS A 121 -25.68 -11.45 -5.81
N ILE A 122 -25.42 -12.22 -4.77
CA ILE A 122 -26.25 -13.35 -4.37
C ILE A 122 -26.59 -13.20 -2.89
N LYS A 123 -27.84 -13.45 -2.53
CA LYS A 123 -28.31 -13.41 -1.15
C LYS A 123 -28.73 -14.78 -0.69
N PHE A 124 -28.38 -15.09 0.54
CA PHE A 124 -28.78 -16.30 1.26
C PHE A 124 -29.40 -15.91 2.58
N LYS A 125 -30.33 -16.74 3.05
CA LYS A 125 -30.84 -16.69 4.42
C LYS A 125 -30.63 -18.05 5.06
N SER A 126 -30.01 -18.08 6.23
CA SER A 126 -29.73 -19.32 6.94
C SER A 126 -30.96 -19.87 7.61
N LYS A 127 -31.22 -21.17 7.44
CA LYS A 127 -32.33 -21.87 8.13
C LYS A 127 -31.95 -22.40 9.50
N ASP A 128 -30.65 -22.64 9.74
CA ASP A 128 -30.15 -23.22 10.98
C ASP A 128 -28.73 -22.72 11.26
N LYS A 129 -28.21 -22.99 12.45
CA LYS A 129 -26.81 -22.74 12.79
C LYS A 129 -25.89 -23.58 11.93
N CYS A 130 -24.95 -22.95 11.24
CA CYS A 130 -24.00 -23.61 10.36
C CYS A 130 -22.64 -22.90 10.34
N TYR A 131 -21.62 -23.61 9.87
CA TYR A 131 -20.32 -23.03 9.53
C TYR A 131 -20.15 -23.05 8.02
N VAL A 132 -19.91 -21.89 7.43
CA VAL A 132 -19.83 -21.73 5.98
C VAL A 132 -18.41 -21.35 5.58
N ILE A 133 -17.86 -22.03 4.59
CA ILE A 133 -16.57 -21.68 3.96
C ILE A 133 -16.88 -21.11 2.58
N PHE A 134 -16.43 -19.89 2.36
CA PHE A 134 -16.44 -19.21 1.05
C PHE A 134 -15.03 -19.22 0.49
N ALA A 135 -14.86 -19.66 -0.74
CA ALA A 135 -13.58 -19.67 -1.44
C ALA A 135 -13.65 -18.87 -2.74
N ALA A 136 -12.60 -18.13 -3.03
CA ALA A 136 -12.39 -17.37 -4.26
C ALA A 136 -11.24 -17.99 -5.07
N PRO A 137 -11.39 -19.19 -5.66
CA PRO A 137 -10.30 -19.90 -6.31
C PRO A 137 -9.81 -19.21 -7.57
N GLY A 138 -8.54 -19.39 -7.88
CA GLY A 138 -7.89 -18.88 -9.09
C GLY A 138 -6.42 -19.27 -9.13
N ASN A 139 -5.78 -18.98 -10.26
CA ASN A 139 -4.35 -19.17 -10.44
C ASN A 139 -3.66 -17.81 -10.51
N ASP A 140 -2.35 -17.78 -10.20
CA ASP A 140 -1.55 -16.59 -10.41
C ASP A 140 -1.65 -16.13 -11.88
N MET A 141 -1.86 -14.82 -12.08
CA MET A 141 -1.95 -14.24 -13.41
C MET A 141 -0.56 -14.15 -14.06
N LEU A 142 -0.41 -14.64 -15.27
CA LEU A 142 0.79 -14.37 -16.06
C LEU A 142 0.81 -12.88 -16.44
N VAL A 143 2.00 -12.30 -16.50
CA VAL A 143 2.17 -10.83 -16.69
C VAL A 143 1.57 -10.31 -18.00
N HIS A 144 1.44 -11.14 -19.04
CA HIS A 144 0.81 -10.80 -20.32
C HIS A 144 -0.67 -11.18 -20.41
N GLU A 145 -1.22 -11.79 -19.37
CA GLU A 145 -2.65 -12.06 -19.22
C GLU A 145 -3.35 -10.92 -18.53
N GLN A 146 -4.67 -10.90 -18.59
CA GLN A 146 -5.53 -9.85 -18.05
C GLN A 146 -6.65 -10.38 -17.15
N ASN A 147 -6.42 -11.49 -16.49
CA ASN A 147 -7.40 -12.13 -15.63
C ASN A 147 -6.86 -12.34 -14.21
N PRO A 148 -6.62 -11.27 -13.45
CA PRO A 148 -6.17 -11.39 -12.06
C PRO A 148 -7.23 -12.09 -11.21
N ILE A 149 -6.76 -12.81 -10.19
CA ILE A 149 -7.60 -13.28 -9.10
C ILE A 149 -8.08 -12.04 -8.34
N THR A 150 -9.36 -11.97 -7.98
CA THR A 150 -9.94 -10.84 -7.27
C THR A 150 -10.65 -11.26 -6.00
N ASP A 151 -10.81 -10.33 -5.08
CA ASP A 151 -11.51 -10.54 -3.83
C ASP A 151 -13.03 -10.60 -4.04
N LEU A 152 -13.72 -11.26 -3.11
CA LEU A 152 -15.17 -11.20 -2.99
C LEU A 152 -15.55 -10.50 -1.69
N THR A 153 -16.57 -9.67 -1.71
CA THR A 153 -17.09 -9.00 -0.51
C THR A 153 -18.30 -9.74 0.03
N LEU A 154 -18.32 -9.92 1.33
CA LEU A 154 -19.36 -10.63 2.05
C LEU A 154 -19.93 -9.74 3.15
N PHE A 155 -21.23 -9.49 3.13
CA PHE A 155 -21.97 -8.85 4.22
C PHE A 155 -22.84 -9.87 4.93
N ILE A 156 -22.80 -9.86 6.26
CA ILE A 156 -23.65 -10.69 7.09
C ILE A 156 -24.49 -9.78 7.97
N LYS A 157 -25.79 -9.85 7.81
CA LYS A 157 -26.75 -9.17 8.68
C LYS A 157 -27.24 -10.17 9.72
N ARG A 158 -26.84 -9.98 10.97
CA ARG A 158 -27.23 -10.84 12.09
C ARG A 158 -28.71 -10.66 12.39
N ALA A 159 -29.44 -11.76 12.52
CA ALA A 159 -30.86 -11.75 12.87
C ALA A 159 -31.10 -11.32 14.32
N LYS A 160 -30.15 -11.64 15.22
CA LYS A 160 -30.18 -11.24 16.62
C LYS A 160 -28.94 -10.43 16.95
N ILE A 161 -29.15 -9.17 17.30
CA ILE A 161 -28.09 -8.30 17.82
C ILE A 161 -28.13 -8.49 19.32
N THR A 162 -27.11 -9.12 19.90
CA THR A 162 -26.99 -9.32 21.32
C THR A 162 -26.04 -8.25 21.90
N ASN A 163 -26.09 -8.02 23.22
CA ASN A 163 -25.52 -6.87 23.92
C ASN A 163 -23.96 -6.77 23.88
N ASP A 164 -23.39 -5.68 24.39
CA ASP A 164 -22.02 -5.17 24.38
C ASP A 164 -20.81 -6.13 24.46
N LYS A 165 -20.98 -7.36 24.93
CA LYS A 165 -19.95 -8.42 24.81
C LYS A 165 -19.70 -8.89 23.38
N GLU A 166 -20.49 -8.46 22.44
CA GLU A 166 -20.55 -8.95 21.06
C GLU A 166 -19.86 -8.05 20.04
N LEU A 167 -19.41 -6.90 20.48
CA LEU A 167 -18.45 -6.10 19.74
C LEU A 167 -17.02 -6.66 19.84
N SER A 168 -16.81 -7.69 20.68
CA SER A 168 -15.53 -8.36 20.83
C SER A 168 -15.23 -9.23 19.61
N VAL A 169 -14.14 -8.94 18.91
CA VAL A 169 -13.66 -9.69 17.75
C VAL A 169 -12.28 -10.26 18.05
N ILE A 170 -12.18 -11.59 18.09
CA ILE A 170 -10.89 -12.27 18.10
C ILE A 170 -10.67 -12.78 16.68
N PRO A 171 -9.73 -12.18 15.90
CA PRO A 171 -9.47 -12.60 14.53
C PRO A 171 -9.00 -14.05 14.49
N ASP A 172 -9.21 -14.71 13.35
CA ASP A 172 -8.66 -16.05 13.14
C ASP A 172 -7.15 -16.02 13.31
N PRO A 173 -6.56 -17.05 13.93
CA PRO A 173 -5.12 -17.14 14.08
C PRO A 173 -4.44 -17.26 12.70
N VAL A 174 -3.24 -16.72 12.59
CA VAL A 174 -2.46 -16.78 11.34
C VAL A 174 -2.04 -18.20 10.95
N TYR A 175 -1.95 -19.11 11.92
CA TYR A 175 -1.88 -20.58 11.81
C TYR A 175 -2.09 -21.20 13.21
N ASP A 176 -1.88 -22.51 13.38
CA ASP A 176 -2.08 -23.21 14.68
C ASP A 176 -1.25 -22.52 15.80
N PRO A 177 -1.88 -21.86 16.79
CA PRO A 177 -1.17 -21.22 17.88
C PRO A 177 -0.59 -22.24 18.85
N LYS A 178 0.58 -21.93 19.42
CA LYS A 178 1.17 -22.71 20.54
C LYS A 178 0.43 -22.45 21.83
N HIS A 179 0.01 -21.22 22.05
CA HIS A 179 -0.67 -20.76 23.24
C HIS A 179 -1.64 -19.64 22.91
N GLU A 180 -2.80 -19.64 23.60
CA GLU A 180 -3.82 -18.58 23.54
C GLU A 180 -4.24 -18.25 24.96
N GLN A 181 -4.28 -16.96 25.30
CA GLN A 181 -4.68 -16.50 26.64
C GLN A 181 -5.40 -15.17 26.61
N ASN A 182 -6.51 -15.08 27.35
CA ASN A 182 -7.15 -13.81 27.69
C ASN A 182 -6.40 -13.17 28.85
N ILE A 183 -6.21 -11.87 28.79
CA ILE A 183 -5.70 -11.04 29.87
C ILE A 183 -6.87 -10.18 30.33
N ASP A 184 -7.38 -10.47 31.50
CA ASP A 184 -8.51 -9.74 32.05
C ASP A 184 -8.14 -8.27 32.29
N LYS A 185 -9.09 -7.38 32.10
CA LYS A 185 -8.89 -5.95 32.34
C LYS A 185 -8.22 -5.69 33.69
N ALA A 186 -7.35 -4.71 33.75
CA ALA A 186 -6.60 -4.32 34.94
C ALA A 186 -5.66 -5.41 35.50
N THR A 187 -5.23 -6.36 34.68
CA THR A 187 -4.25 -7.39 35.03
C THR A 187 -3.05 -7.41 34.05
N ALA A 188 -2.06 -8.25 34.36
CA ALA A 188 -0.96 -8.56 33.47
C ALA A 188 -0.58 -10.04 33.58
N ILE A 189 -0.03 -10.58 32.51
CA ILE A 189 0.56 -11.93 32.47
C ILE A 189 2.01 -11.87 32.04
N SER A 190 2.75 -12.92 32.33
CA SER A 190 4.12 -13.12 31.84
C SER A 190 4.29 -14.52 31.24
N TYR A 191 5.14 -14.64 30.21
CA TYR A 191 5.38 -15.86 29.47
C TYR A 191 6.72 -15.81 28.74
N GLU A 192 7.24 -17.00 28.38
CA GLU A 192 8.46 -17.12 27.60
C GLU A 192 8.20 -17.39 26.13
N VAL A 193 9.03 -16.85 25.26
CA VAL A 193 8.96 -17.00 23.81
C VAL A 193 10.35 -17.31 23.26
N LYS A 194 10.45 -18.33 22.42
CA LYS A 194 11.73 -18.74 21.82
C LYS A 194 12.10 -17.87 20.64
N GLU A 195 13.40 -17.78 20.36
CA GLU A 195 13.92 -17.10 19.17
C GLU A 195 13.22 -17.61 17.91
N GLY A 196 12.77 -16.68 17.05
CA GLY A 196 12.04 -16.95 15.83
C GLY A 196 10.53 -17.09 15.99
N ASP A 197 10.02 -17.38 17.18
CA ASP A 197 8.58 -17.50 17.46
C ASP A 197 7.88 -16.14 17.37
N TYR A 198 6.55 -16.17 17.22
CA TYR A 198 5.74 -14.96 17.09
C TYR A 198 4.82 -14.74 18.28
N ILE A 199 4.52 -13.47 18.55
CA ILE A 199 3.59 -13.01 19.58
C ILE A 199 2.57 -12.10 18.92
N GLN A 200 1.30 -12.42 19.05
CA GLN A 200 0.18 -11.59 18.58
C GLN A 200 -0.57 -11.03 19.79
N VAL A 201 -0.53 -9.71 19.95
CA VAL A 201 -1.29 -8.99 20.95
C VAL A 201 -2.50 -8.37 20.29
N ILE A 202 -3.70 -8.72 20.74
CA ILE A 202 -4.99 -8.39 20.13
C ILE A 202 -5.81 -7.56 21.11
N THR A 203 -6.45 -6.51 20.61
CA THR A 203 -7.50 -5.78 21.34
C THR A 203 -8.88 -6.24 20.85
N PRO A 204 -9.57 -7.15 21.57
CA PRO A 204 -10.81 -7.76 21.08
C PRO A 204 -11.95 -6.76 20.89
N THR A 205 -12.05 -5.76 21.77
CA THR A 205 -13.11 -4.75 21.75
C THR A 205 -12.69 -3.47 21.01
N GLY A 206 -11.38 -3.35 20.66
CA GLY A 206 -10.79 -2.10 20.20
C GLY A 206 -10.63 -1.08 21.34
N ARG A 207 -9.90 0.00 21.07
CA ARG A 207 -9.67 1.12 22.03
C ARG A 207 -9.10 0.74 23.39
N GLN A 208 -8.63 -0.50 23.58
CA GLN A 208 -7.98 -0.98 24.79
C GLN A 208 -6.47 -0.94 24.61
N CYS A 209 -5.79 -0.25 25.50
CA CYS A 209 -4.33 -0.18 25.55
C CYS A 209 -3.73 -1.39 26.28
N SER A 210 -2.52 -1.76 25.86
CA SER A 210 -1.75 -2.86 26.47
C SER A 210 -0.29 -2.45 26.59
N ASP A 211 0.31 -2.69 27.73
CA ASP A 211 1.74 -2.44 27.94
C ASP A 211 2.51 -3.74 27.72
N PHE A 212 3.49 -3.69 26.85
CA PHE A 212 4.31 -4.84 26.46
C PHE A 212 5.76 -4.61 26.87
N VAL A 213 6.33 -5.53 27.63
CA VAL A 213 7.75 -5.54 28.01
C VAL A 213 8.40 -6.86 27.63
N ALA A 214 9.69 -6.86 27.31
CA ALA A 214 10.45 -8.07 27.00
C ALA A 214 11.87 -7.97 27.52
N PHE A 215 12.42 -9.08 27.98
CA PHE A 215 13.77 -9.22 28.51
C PHE A 215 14.48 -10.36 27.77
N ASP A 216 15.80 -10.25 27.61
CA ASP A 216 16.66 -11.34 27.14
C ASP A 216 16.67 -12.44 28.23
N THR A 217 16.09 -13.59 27.96
CA THR A 217 15.92 -14.68 28.93
C THR A 217 17.26 -15.21 29.40
N GLU A 218 18.25 -15.39 28.50
CA GLU A 218 19.58 -15.90 28.87
C GLU A 218 20.29 -14.98 29.89
N LYS A 219 20.13 -13.66 29.74
CA LYS A 219 20.69 -12.70 30.68
C LYS A 219 19.91 -12.67 32.00
N LEU A 220 18.58 -12.76 31.89
CA LEU A 220 17.69 -12.77 33.06
C LEU A 220 17.98 -13.99 33.97
N ASP A 221 18.20 -15.18 33.38
CA ASP A 221 18.60 -16.39 34.10
C ASP A 221 19.94 -16.21 34.86
N LYS A 222 20.78 -15.30 34.41
CA LYS A 222 22.03 -14.89 35.07
C LYS A 222 21.84 -13.70 36.02
N GLN A 223 20.60 -13.35 36.36
CA GLN A 223 20.20 -12.21 37.18
C GLN A 223 20.65 -10.84 36.62
N VAL A 224 20.76 -10.72 35.30
CA VAL A 224 21.04 -9.49 34.61
C VAL A 224 19.82 -9.04 33.84
N GLU A 225 19.16 -8.00 34.36
CA GLU A 225 17.97 -7.44 33.69
C GLU A 225 18.39 -6.64 32.45
N LYS A 226 18.15 -7.19 31.27
CA LYS A 226 18.29 -6.54 29.97
C LYS A 226 16.98 -6.59 29.23
N GLY A 227 16.19 -5.56 29.41
CA GLY A 227 14.90 -5.39 28.77
C GLY A 227 14.93 -4.34 27.66
N LEU A 228 13.77 -4.15 27.02
CA LEU A 228 13.56 -3.13 26.01
C LEU A 228 13.92 -1.74 26.55
N ASP A 229 14.64 -0.97 25.74
CA ASP A 229 15.06 0.39 26.05
C ASP A 229 14.62 1.39 24.97
N TRP A 230 13.89 2.42 25.39
CA TRP A 230 13.32 3.40 24.45
C TRP A 230 14.36 4.34 23.90
N GLN A 231 15.32 4.75 24.69
CA GLN A 231 16.32 5.70 24.25
C GLN A 231 17.18 5.09 23.15
N THR A 232 17.64 3.86 23.36
CA THR A 232 18.37 3.08 22.36
C THR A 232 17.53 2.84 21.13
N THR A 233 16.30 2.34 21.32
CA THR A 233 15.39 2.02 20.21
C THR A 233 15.11 3.26 19.35
N ARG A 234 14.70 4.39 19.93
CA ARG A 234 14.42 5.62 19.19
C ARG A 234 15.64 6.21 18.50
N THR A 235 16.84 6.07 19.12
CA THR A 235 18.10 6.52 18.52
C THR A 235 18.40 5.76 17.22
N PHE A 236 18.19 4.44 17.20
CA PHE A 236 18.43 3.63 16.01
C PHE A 236 17.31 3.72 14.98
N MET A 237 16.10 3.93 15.43
CA MET A 237 14.91 3.94 14.59
C MET A 237 14.64 5.30 13.95
N GLY A 238 14.94 6.39 14.66
CA GLY A 238 14.61 7.75 14.23
C GLY A 238 13.10 8.07 14.24
N HIS A 239 12.29 7.18 14.80
CA HIS A 239 10.81 7.28 14.87
C HIS A 239 10.32 6.95 16.28
N THR A 240 9.06 7.27 16.55
CA THR A 240 8.41 7.02 17.83
C THR A 240 7.95 5.57 18.00
N PHE A 241 7.73 4.88 16.90
CA PHE A 241 7.37 3.46 16.85
C PHE A 241 7.94 2.85 15.58
N PRO A 242 8.37 1.57 15.60
CA PRO A 242 9.00 0.94 14.45
C PRO A 242 8.11 0.92 13.20
N GLY A 243 8.68 1.39 12.11
CA GLY A 243 8.18 1.17 10.77
C GLY A 243 8.71 -0.15 10.17
N PRO A 244 8.45 -0.44 8.92
CA PRO A 244 8.91 -1.65 8.24
C PRO A 244 10.40 -1.61 7.91
N GLY A 245 10.89 -2.71 7.39
CA GLY A 245 12.29 -2.85 7.03
C GLY A 245 13.18 -3.02 8.26
N LEU A 246 14.32 -2.37 8.23
CA LEU A 246 15.31 -2.43 9.31
C LEU A 246 14.93 -1.62 10.55
N PHE A 247 13.91 -0.74 10.43
CA PHE A 247 13.42 0.11 11.52
C PHE A 247 12.26 -0.52 12.30
N SER A 248 12.03 -1.80 12.16
CA SER A 248 10.94 -2.51 12.84
C SER A 248 11.36 -3.19 14.15
N LYS A 249 12.59 -2.96 14.63
CA LYS A 249 13.18 -3.67 15.77
C LYS A 249 13.20 -2.81 17.02
N PHE A 250 12.97 -3.45 18.17
CA PHE A 250 13.15 -2.88 19.50
C PHE A 250 14.40 -3.47 20.16
N TYR A 251 15.19 -2.63 20.82
CA TYR A 251 16.51 -2.94 21.32
C TYR A 251 16.61 -2.85 22.85
N ASP A 252 17.54 -3.59 23.43
CA ASP A 252 17.98 -3.42 24.80
C ASP A 252 19.10 -2.35 24.91
N THR A 253 19.58 -2.09 26.14
CA THR A 253 20.70 -1.14 26.40
C THR A 253 22.05 -1.61 25.88
N ASP A 254 22.20 -2.89 25.53
CA ASP A 254 23.42 -3.43 24.89
C ASP A 254 23.32 -3.40 23.37
N HIS A 255 22.35 -2.66 22.83
CA HIS A 255 22.09 -2.53 21.40
C HIS A 255 21.72 -3.87 20.71
N GLN A 256 21.17 -4.84 21.48
CA GLN A 256 20.72 -6.09 20.94
C GLN A 256 19.22 -6.01 20.64
N PRO A 257 18.77 -6.41 19.42
CA PRO A 257 17.36 -6.40 19.12
C PRO A 257 16.68 -7.60 19.80
N LEU A 258 15.61 -7.35 20.54
CA LEU A 258 14.83 -8.38 21.24
C LEU A 258 13.59 -8.81 20.46
N VAL A 259 12.87 -7.86 19.89
CA VAL A 259 11.66 -8.13 19.11
C VAL A 259 11.61 -7.29 17.84
N GLU A 260 10.89 -7.79 16.86
CA GLU A 260 10.64 -7.10 15.59
C GLU A 260 9.13 -7.07 15.31
N VAL A 261 8.61 -5.91 14.91
CA VAL A 261 7.22 -5.80 14.43
C VAL A 261 7.12 -6.40 13.03
N ILE A 262 6.22 -7.34 12.84
CA ILE A 262 5.95 -7.99 11.56
C ILE A 262 4.62 -7.48 10.98
N ARG A 263 3.59 -7.34 11.82
CA ARG A 263 2.31 -6.77 11.43
C ARG A 263 1.80 -5.82 12.49
N ASP A 264 1.25 -4.74 12.02
CA ASP A 264 0.56 -3.77 12.85
C ASP A 264 -0.68 -3.32 12.10
N THR A 265 -1.85 -3.55 12.67
CA THR A 265 -3.13 -3.19 12.05
C THR A 265 -3.63 -1.82 12.51
N VAL A 266 -2.89 -1.12 13.37
CA VAL A 266 -3.27 0.18 13.96
C VAL A 266 -2.35 1.31 13.49
N GLY A 267 -1.02 1.11 13.55
CA GLY A 267 -0.02 2.10 13.16
C GLY A 267 0.13 3.27 14.14
N ARG A 268 -0.40 3.14 15.36
CA ARG A 268 -0.31 4.18 16.38
C ARG A 268 -0.13 3.54 17.76
N HIS A 269 1.04 3.80 18.35
CA HIS A 269 1.48 3.26 19.65
C HIS A 269 2.39 4.27 20.33
N ASP A 270 2.57 4.14 21.64
CA ASP A 270 3.38 5.05 22.43
C ASP A 270 4.66 4.40 22.97
N THR A 271 5.76 5.15 22.91
CA THR A 271 7.06 4.85 23.52
C THR A 271 7.65 6.04 24.26
N PHE A 272 6.84 7.04 24.60
CA PHE A 272 7.27 8.22 25.36
C PHE A 272 6.92 8.10 26.84
N ASN A 273 5.73 7.59 27.13
CA ASN A 273 5.21 7.48 28.48
C ASN A 273 5.63 6.15 29.11
N LEU A 274 5.71 6.12 30.43
CA LEU A 274 5.77 4.87 31.19
C LEU A 274 4.41 4.14 31.11
N ALA A 275 4.40 2.84 31.32
CA ALA A 275 3.18 2.14 31.73
C ALA A 275 2.58 2.86 32.94
N CYS A 276 1.27 3.02 32.98
CA CYS A 276 0.61 3.82 34.03
C CYS A 276 1.06 3.39 35.44
N THR A 277 1.23 4.39 36.32
CA THR A 277 1.80 4.21 37.66
C THR A 277 0.79 4.59 38.75
N SER A 278 1.00 4.11 39.98
CA SER A 278 0.18 4.54 41.13
C SER A 278 0.21 6.06 41.31
N LYS A 279 1.41 6.66 41.15
CA LYS A 279 1.56 8.13 41.30
C LYS A 279 0.70 8.91 40.27
N TYR A 280 0.58 8.44 39.03
CA TYR A 280 -0.25 9.08 38.00
C TYR A 280 -1.70 9.20 38.47
N TYR A 281 -2.26 8.13 39.06
CA TYR A 281 -3.63 8.12 39.57
C TYR A 281 -3.76 8.91 40.89
N GLU A 282 -2.79 8.80 41.78
CA GLU A 282 -2.76 9.55 43.05
C GLU A 282 -2.73 11.08 42.82
N ASP A 283 -1.92 11.54 41.86
CA ASP A 283 -1.87 12.96 41.48
C ASP A 283 -3.19 13.46 40.88
N ALA A 284 -3.99 12.57 40.27
CA ALA A 284 -5.33 12.83 39.79
C ALA A 284 -6.41 12.65 40.87
N GLY A 285 -6.06 12.27 42.12
CA GLY A 285 -6.95 12.09 43.26
C GLY A 285 -7.50 10.68 43.43
N TYR A 286 -7.04 9.68 42.67
CA TYR A 286 -7.50 8.28 42.73
C TYR A 286 -6.50 7.40 43.46
N PHE A 287 -6.56 7.39 44.78
CA PHE A 287 -5.67 6.60 45.64
C PHE A 287 -6.04 5.10 45.59
N GLY A 288 -5.00 4.25 45.47
CA GLY A 288 -5.19 2.79 45.44
C GLY A 288 -5.76 2.25 44.12
N HIS A 289 -5.80 3.06 43.08
CA HIS A 289 -6.19 2.62 41.75
C HIS A 289 -5.24 1.57 41.18
N ALA A 290 -5.77 0.54 40.48
CA ALA A 290 -4.98 -0.44 39.78
C ALA A 290 -4.11 0.26 38.72
N ASN A 291 -2.88 -0.22 38.51
CA ASN A 291 -1.98 0.37 37.52
C ASN A 291 -1.10 -0.71 36.86
N CYS A 292 -0.68 -0.46 35.62
CA CYS A 292 0.08 -1.41 34.85
C CYS A 292 1.48 -1.68 35.42
N SER A 293 2.10 -0.68 36.06
CA SER A 293 3.44 -0.86 36.64
C SER A 293 3.44 -1.86 37.79
N ASP A 294 2.44 -1.84 38.65
CA ASP A 294 2.29 -2.85 39.71
C ASP A 294 1.88 -4.21 39.13
N ASN A 295 0.96 -4.23 38.15
CA ASN A 295 0.52 -5.46 37.50
C ASN A 295 1.69 -6.17 36.80
N LEU A 296 2.51 -5.45 36.02
CA LEU A 296 3.71 -5.99 35.39
C LEU A 296 4.72 -6.46 36.41
N SER A 297 4.95 -5.69 37.49
CA SER A 297 5.85 -6.09 38.59
C SER A 297 5.40 -7.42 39.21
N ASN A 298 4.11 -7.59 39.47
CA ASN A 298 3.57 -8.84 40.02
C ASN A 298 3.73 -10.00 39.00
N ALA A 299 3.42 -9.78 37.72
CA ALA A 299 3.53 -10.81 36.71
C ALA A 299 4.98 -11.25 36.44
N MET A 300 5.95 -10.34 36.53
CA MET A 300 7.35 -10.62 36.24
C MET A 300 8.16 -11.11 37.47
N GLU A 301 7.58 -11.05 38.67
CA GLU A 301 8.26 -11.46 39.91
C GLU A 301 8.73 -12.92 39.87
N GLN A 302 7.96 -13.81 39.24
CA GLN A 302 8.30 -15.24 39.11
C GLN A 302 9.60 -15.49 38.31
N TYR A 303 10.02 -14.51 37.49
CA TYR A 303 11.28 -14.56 36.72
C TYR A 303 12.42 -13.80 37.41
N GLY A 304 12.24 -13.37 38.66
CA GLY A 304 13.24 -12.66 39.43
C GLY A 304 13.46 -11.21 39.00
N VAL A 305 12.56 -10.63 38.20
CA VAL A 305 12.65 -9.22 37.80
C VAL A 305 12.26 -8.34 38.97
N GLN A 306 13.09 -7.32 39.24
CA GLN A 306 12.84 -6.40 40.34
C GLN A 306 11.60 -5.55 40.13
N ARG A 307 10.84 -5.30 41.17
CA ARG A 307 9.67 -4.40 41.16
C ARG A 307 10.08 -2.98 40.76
N LYS A 308 9.35 -2.37 39.86
CA LYS A 308 9.58 -1.02 39.34
C LYS A 308 8.39 -0.12 39.64
N LYS A 309 8.65 1.12 40.03
CA LYS A 309 7.61 2.15 40.21
C LYS A 309 7.02 2.66 38.88
N GLY A 310 7.75 2.51 37.80
CA GLY A 310 7.34 2.81 36.44
C GLY A 310 8.11 1.92 35.46
N TRP A 311 7.39 1.32 34.52
CA TRP A 311 7.94 0.43 33.51
C TRP A 311 8.07 1.16 32.17
N GLN A 312 9.21 1.02 31.54
CA GLN A 312 9.35 1.32 30.11
C GLN A 312 8.69 0.19 29.34
N ALA A 313 7.49 0.43 28.85
CA ALA A 313 6.71 -0.55 28.08
C ALA A 313 6.41 -0.03 26.69
N ILE A 314 6.29 -0.89 25.68
CA ILE A 314 5.60 -0.49 24.45
C ILE A 314 4.13 -0.36 24.83
N ASN A 315 3.63 0.87 24.87
CA ASN A 315 2.22 1.13 25.16
C ASN A 315 1.44 0.92 23.85
N LEU A 316 1.05 -0.32 23.62
CA LEU A 316 0.33 -0.74 22.41
C LEU A 316 -1.05 -0.10 22.36
N PHE A 317 -1.47 0.30 21.16
CA PHE A 317 -2.78 0.92 20.88
C PHE A 317 -2.99 2.29 21.51
N PHE A 318 -1.97 2.85 22.13
CA PHE A 318 -2.01 4.14 22.78
C PHE A 318 -1.78 5.26 21.74
N ASN A 319 -2.72 6.19 21.63
CA ASN A 319 -2.64 7.27 20.65
C ASN A 319 -1.91 8.49 21.23
N THR A 320 -0.59 8.49 21.08
CA THR A 320 0.25 9.61 21.51
C THR A 320 0.77 10.39 20.32
N SER A 321 0.79 11.70 20.44
CA SER A 321 1.37 12.63 19.46
C SER A 321 2.22 13.71 20.14
N ALA A 322 3.22 14.19 19.39
CA ALA A 322 3.98 15.39 19.78
C ALA A 322 3.21 16.63 19.32
N GLY A 323 2.79 17.45 20.23
CA GLY A 323 2.13 18.73 19.96
C GLY A 323 3.13 19.87 19.74
N GLY A 324 2.62 21.02 19.31
CA GLY A 324 3.35 22.28 19.38
C GLY A 324 3.81 22.51 20.83
N LEU A 325 4.83 23.33 21.03
CA LEU A 325 5.40 23.62 22.34
C LEU A 325 6.00 22.40 23.09
N ASN A 326 6.40 21.36 22.34
CA ASN A 326 7.00 20.12 22.88
C ASN A 326 6.08 19.35 23.86
N SER A 327 4.77 19.53 23.77
CA SER A 327 3.82 18.76 24.56
C SER A 327 3.65 17.31 24.01
N VAL A 328 3.49 16.36 24.93
CA VAL A 328 3.05 14.99 24.62
C VAL A 328 1.55 14.93 24.86
N LEU A 329 0.79 14.67 23.82
CA LEU A 329 -0.66 14.64 23.86
C LEU A 329 -1.12 13.19 23.69
N SER A 330 -2.10 12.79 24.49
CA SER A 330 -2.75 11.48 24.39
C SER A 330 -4.23 11.67 24.09
N ASP A 331 -4.77 10.83 23.22
CA ASP A 331 -6.16 10.88 22.77
C ASP A 331 -6.72 9.45 22.65
N GLU A 332 -7.99 9.33 22.25
CA GLU A 332 -8.61 8.03 22.02
C GLU A 332 -7.81 7.13 21.07
N SER A 333 -7.72 5.87 21.43
CA SER A 333 -7.04 4.86 20.61
C SER A 333 -7.64 4.76 19.20
N PHE A 334 -6.80 4.58 18.19
CA PHE A 334 -7.23 4.27 16.82
C PHE A 334 -7.59 2.81 16.61
N ALA A 335 -7.36 1.96 17.60
CA ALA A 335 -7.63 0.53 17.49
C ALA A 335 -9.14 0.25 17.42
N ARG A 336 -9.50 -0.69 16.56
CA ARG A 336 -10.87 -1.22 16.37
C ARG A 336 -10.95 -2.66 16.87
N PRO A 337 -12.15 -3.19 17.08
CA PRO A 337 -12.32 -4.58 17.49
C PRO A 337 -11.55 -5.55 16.59
N GLY A 338 -10.70 -6.38 17.20
CA GLY A 338 -9.89 -7.37 16.51
C GLY A 338 -8.58 -6.85 15.92
N ASP A 339 -8.24 -5.59 16.11
CA ASP A 339 -6.91 -5.07 15.73
C ASP A 339 -5.81 -5.71 16.59
N TYR A 340 -4.61 -5.81 16.01
CA TYR A 340 -3.49 -6.48 16.66
C TYR A 340 -2.13 -5.97 16.21
N VAL A 341 -1.12 -6.29 17.01
CA VAL A 341 0.30 -6.24 16.63
C VAL A 341 0.87 -7.65 16.69
N LEU A 342 1.59 -8.05 15.64
CA LEU A 342 2.34 -9.30 15.56
C LEU A 342 3.83 -9.02 15.62
N PHE A 343 4.47 -9.49 16.69
CA PHE A 343 5.92 -9.44 16.88
C PHE A 343 6.57 -10.77 16.51
N ARG A 344 7.86 -10.71 16.14
CA ARG A 344 8.77 -11.86 16.08
C ARG A 344 9.82 -11.70 17.17
N ALA A 345 10.06 -12.72 17.96
CA ALA A 345 11.17 -12.77 18.89
C ALA A 345 12.48 -12.95 18.12
N LEU A 346 13.48 -12.14 18.42
CA LEU A 346 14.81 -12.20 17.78
C LEU A 346 15.87 -12.86 18.68
N LYS A 347 15.45 -13.23 19.90
CA LYS A 347 16.17 -14.02 20.89
C LYS A 347 15.14 -14.78 21.74
N ASP A 348 15.60 -15.69 22.58
CA ASP A 348 14.77 -16.21 23.67
C ASP A 348 14.43 -15.06 24.60
N ILE A 349 13.16 -14.76 24.78
CA ILE A 349 12.69 -13.61 25.57
C ILE A 349 11.64 -14.00 26.60
N THR A 350 11.70 -13.32 27.73
CA THR A 350 10.67 -13.34 28.78
C THR A 350 9.84 -12.07 28.68
N VAL A 351 8.54 -12.24 28.48
CA VAL A 351 7.60 -11.18 28.10
C VAL A 351 6.60 -10.91 29.23
N GLY A 352 6.29 -9.64 29.45
CA GLY A 352 5.15 -9.19 30.24
C GLY A 352 4.15 -8.43 29.35
N THR A 353 2.86 -8.72 29.47
CA THR A 353 1.80 -8.04 28.73
C THR A 353 0.63 -7.71 29.67
N SER A 354 0.16 -6.46 29.65
CA SER A 354 -0.94 -5.99 30.49
C SER A 354 -2.22 -5.70 29.69
N ALA A 355 -3.36 -5.66 30.38
CA ALA A 355 -4.58 -4.97 29.95
C ALA A 355 -4.72 -3.70 30.81
N CYS A 356 -4.48 -2.52 30.23
CA CYS A 356 -4.37 -1.26 30.95
C CYS A 356 -5.67 -0.93 31.73
N PRO A 357 -5.59 -0.56 33.02
CA PRO A 357 -6.75 -0.26 33.85
C PRO A 357 -7.28 1.17 33.72
N SER A 358 -6.65 2.06 32.93
CA SER A 358 -7.01 3.48 32.92
C SER A 358 -8.46 3.68 32.48
N ASP A 359 -9.26 4.27 33.37
CA ASP A 359 -10.65 4.66 33.16
C ASP A 359 -10.89 6.16 33.42
N ILE A 360 -9.80 6.91 33.67
CA ILE A 360 -9.86 8.33 34.01
C ILE A 360 -9.54 9.25 32.83
N ASP A 361 -9.13 8.68 31.70
CA ASP A 361 -8.74 9.43 30.49
C ASP A 361 -9.20 8.72 29.21
N ALA A 362 -8.90 9.35 28.07
CA ALA A 362 -9.33 8.89 26.76
C ALA A 362 -8.61 7.62 26.25
N CYS A 363 -7.49 7.21 26.84
CA CYS A 363 -6.64 6.16 26.25
C CYS A 363 -7.37 4.82 26.05
N ASN A 364 -8.24 4.43 27.00
CA ASN A 364 -9.13 3.27 26.91
C ASN A 364 -10.61 3.67 26.70
N SER A 365 -10.86 4.89 26.18
CA SER A 365 -12.22 5.45 26.04
C SER A 365 -13.02 5.36 27.36
N TRP A 366 -12.36 5.62 28.50
CA TRP A 366 -12.92 5.57 29.86
C TRP A 366 -13.55 4.21 30.25
N ASN A 367 -13.31 3.15 29.50
CA ASN A 367 -13.88 1.83 29.72
C ASN A 367 -12.89 0.71 29.43
N PRO A 368 -12.02 0.34 30.40
CA PRO A 368 -11.05 -0.73 30.23
C PRO A 368 -11.71 -2.07 29.92
N THR A 369 -11.11 -2.81 29.01
CA THR A 369 -11.54 -4.15 28.57
C THR A 369 -10.35 -5.11 28.56
N ASP A 370 -10.58 -6.34 28.08
CA ASP A 370 -9.57 -7.39 28.04
C ASP A 370 -8.61 -7.21 26.84
N ILE A 371 -7.45 -7.84 26.96
CA ILE A 371 -6.48 -8.07 25.87
C ILE A 371 -6.39 -9.58 25.61
N PHE A 372 -6.13 -9.98 24.39
CA PHE A 372 -5.95 -11.38 24.03
C PHE A 372 -4.57 -11.59 23.40
N VAL A 373 -3.84 -12.61 23.85
CA VAL A 373 -2.49 -12.93 23.36
C VAL A 373 -2.46 -14.32 22.75
N ARG A 374 -1.74 -14.43 21.62
CA ARG A 374 -1.36 -15.70 21.00
C ARG A 374 0.13 -15.77 20.79
N THR A 375 0.69 -16.97 20.92
CA THR A 375 2.05 -17.25 20.46
C THR A 375 2.04 -18.33 19.39
N TYR A 376 3.01 -18.26 18.48
CA TYR A 376 3.16 -19.20 17.37
C TYR A 376 4.59 -19.66 17.24
N ASP A 377 4.81 -20.86 16.68
CA ASP A 377 6.16 -21.31 16.36
C ASP A 377 6.74 -20.57 15.15
N GLY A 378 8.08 -20.50 15.07
CA GLY A 378 8.80 -19.73 14.04
C GLY A 378 8.93 -20.43 12.68
N LYS A 379 8.16 -21.51 12.40
CA LYS A 379 8.27 -22.30 11.18
C LYS A 379 7.86 -21.59 9.90
N LYS A 380 7.18 -20.46 10.02
CA LYS A 380 6.69 -19.68 8.88
C LYS A 380 7.20 -18.25 8.93
N GLU A 381 7.43 -17.70 7.75
CA GLU A 381 7.77 -16.29 7.59
C GLU A 381 6.56 -15.51 7.07
N PHE A 382 6.29 -14.37 7.69
CA PHE A 382 5.23 -13.46 7.27
C PHE A 382 5.83 -12.23 6.61
N LYS A 383 5.17 -11.75 5.55
CA LYS A 383 5.50 -10.46 4.96
C LYS A 383 5.15 -9.34 5.93
N LYS A 384 6.01 -8.32 6.03
CA LYS A 384 5.76 -7.16 6.86
C LYS A 384 4.62 -6.34 6.29
N SER A 385 3.72 -5.89 7.18
CA SER A 385 2.55 -5.09 6.81
C SER A 385 2.16 -4.18 7.97
N PHE A 386 2.10 -2.88 7.72
CA PHE A 386 1.84 -1.86 8.74
C PHE A 386 0.67 -1.00 8.29
N ALA A 387 -0.29 -0.83 9.19
CA ALA A 387 -1.39 0.07 8.97
C ALA A 387 -0.96 1.52 9.15
N PHE A 388 -1.58 2.39 8.37
CA PHE A 388 -1.55 3.81 8.58
C PHE A 388 -2.98 4.33 8.62
N ARG A 389 -3.33 5.06 9.70
CA ARG A 389 -4.63 5.72 9.85
C ARG A 389 -4.41 7.18 10.18
N MET A 390 -5.09 8.06 9.45
CA MET A 390 -5.06 9.50 9.71
C MET A 390 -6.02 9.89 10.84
N LYS A 391 -7.10 9.13 11.01
CA LYS A 391 -8.18 9.36 11.97
C LYS A 391 -8.71 8.03 12.48
N THR A 392 -9.33 8.03 13.65
CA THR A 392 -9.95 6.87 14.30
C THR A 392 -10.93 6.12 13.41
N ASP A 393 -11.65 6.85 12.58
CA ASP A 393 -12.74 6.36 11.73
C ASP A 393 -12.30 6.02 10.28
N SER A 394 -11.04 6.34 9.90
CA SER A 394 -10.56 6.00 8.57
C SER A 394 -10.33 4.50 8.42
N GLU A 395 -10.56 3.97 7.20
CA GLU A 395 -10.14 2.61 6.88
C GLU A 395 -8.62 2.48 7.00
N LYS A 396 -8.16 1.33 7.52
CA LYS A 396 -6.73 1.05 7.58
C LYS A 396 -6.18 0.84 6.17
N LYS A 397 -5.16 1.60 5.82
CA LYS A 397 -4.36 1.35 4.63
C LYS A 397 -3.12 0.58 5.07
N LEU A 398 -3.00 -0.67 4.64
CA LEU A 398 -1.83 -1.48 4.94
C LEU A 398 -0.73 -1.17 3.93
N THR A 399 0.40 -0.70 4.42
CA THR A 399 1.63 -0.62 3.63
C THR A 399 2.24 -2.01 3.53
N LYS A 400 2.67 -2.39 2.34
CA LYS A 400 3.17 -3.74 2.05
C LYS A 400 4.49 -3.75 1.29
N HIS A 401 5.15 -4.89 1.28
CA HIS A 401 6.37 -5.11 0.52
C HIS A 401 6.08 -5.23 -0.98
N SER A 402 6.94 -4.67 -1.81
CA SER A 402 6.97 -5.00 -3.24
C SER A 402 7.55 -6.41 -3.47
N GLY A 403 7.39 -6.95 -4.67
CA GLY A 403 8.04 -8.21 -5.04
C GLY A 403 9.57 -8.17 -4.95
N PHE A 404 10.18 -6.99 -5.03
CA PHE A 404 11.63 -6.80 -4.97
C PHE A 404 12.17 -6.55 -3.56
N TYR A 405 11.31 -6.36 -2.56
CA TYR A 405 11.70 -5.98 -1.20
C TYR A 405 12.77 -6.91 -0.59
N GLU A 406 12.69 -8.21 -0.82
CA GLU A 406 13.67 -9.19 -0.32
C GLU A 406 15.11 -8.87 -0.78
N ARG A 407 15.26 -8.21 -1.92
CA ARG A 407 16.57 -7.80 -2.47
C ARG A 407 16.92 -6.38 -2.06
N THR A 408 15.98 -5.46 -2.19
CA THR A 408 16.21 -4.04 -1.89
C THR A 408 16.49 -3.79 -0.41
N SER A 409 15.82 -4.50 0.50
CA SER A 409 16.01 -4.37 1.96
C SER A 409 17.39 -4.81 2.46
N LYS A 410 18.13 -5.59 1.68
CA LYS A 410 19.53 -5.95 1.98
C LYS A 410 20.52 -4.84 1.61
N LEU A 411 20.10 -3.88 0.80
CA LEU A 411 20.96 -2.87 0.20
C LEU A 411 20.76 -1.48 0.81
N THR A 412 19.62 -1.21 1.44
CA THR A 412 19.33 0.07 2.07
C THR A 412 18.46 -0.07 3.31
N ARG A 413 18.56 0.94 4.18
CA ARG A 413 17.65 1.18 5.31
C ARG A 413 16.60 2.25 5.02
N ASN A 414 16.81 3.05 3.98
CA ASN A 414 16.00 4.22 3.69
C ASN A 414 14.84 3.86 2.75
N PHE A 415 13.66 3.66 3.33
CA PHE A 415 12.42 3.36 2.63
C PHE A 415 11.41 4.48 2.85
N VAL A 416 10.57 4.69 1.86
CA VAL A 416 9.41 5.59 1.92
C VAL A 416 8.13 4.83 1.62
N ASP A 417 7.02 5.30 2.18
CA ASP A 417 5.70 4.87 1.73
C ASP A 417 5.41 5.50 0.36
N ALA A 418 5.37 4.66 -0.66
CA ALA A 418 4.96 5.04 -1.99
C ALA A 418 3.64 4.34 -2.31
N ARG A 419 2.51 5.05 -2.10
CA ARG A 419 1.17 4.55 -2.45
C ARG A 419 0.84 3.19 -1.82
N GLY A 420 1.19 3.02 -0.54
CA GLY A 420 0.95 1.79 0.22
C GLY A 420 1.98 0.68 0.00
N PHE A 421 3.11 0.98 -0.65
CA PHE A 421 4.26 0.08 -0.74
C PHE A 421 5.50 0.71 -0.12
N TRP A 422 6.32 -0.12 0.53
CA TRP A 422 7.63 0.29 1.02
C TRP A 422 8.65 0.17 -0.09
N LEU A 423 9.11 1.31 -0.59
CA LEU A 423 10.07 1.39 -1.69
C LEU A 423 11.32 2.17 -1.27
N PRO A 424 12.51 1.84 -1.82
CA PRO A 424 13.73 2.53 -1.46
C PRO A 424 13.70 4.02 -1.83
N ASN A 425 14.06 4.88 -0.88
CA ASN A 425 14.28 6.30 -1.14
C ASN A 425 15.65 6.55 -1.77
N ASP A 426 16.67 5.87 -1.26
CA ASP A 426 18.03 5.80 -1.79
C ASP A 426 18.72 4.53 -1.29
N TYR A 427 19.90 4.23 -1.80
CA TYR A 427 20.70 3.08 -1.40
C TYR A 427 21.96 3.52 -0.65
N THR A 428 22.13 3.00 0.56
CA THR A 428 23.16 3.42 1.52
C THR A 428 24.59 3.43 0.96
N LYS A 429 24.92 2.45 0.11
CA LYS A 429 26.27 2.31 -0.47
C LYS A 429 26.54 3.31 -1.60
N SER A 430 25.57 3.60 -2.44
CA SER A 430 25.68 4.50 -3.59
C SER A 430 25.40 5.95 -3.22
N GLY A 431 24.30 6.16 -2.51
CA GLY A 431 23.77 7.48 -2.24
C GLY A 431 23.19 8.17 -3.47
N ILE A 432 22.34 9.16 -3.25
CA ILE A 432 21.52 9.84 -4.26
C ILE A 432 22.34 10.36 -5.45
N THR A 433 23.54 10.93 -5.19
CA THR A 433 24.36 11.53 -6.24
C THR A 433 24.93 10.48 -7.19
N ASN A 434 25.41 9.35 -6.67
CA ASN A 434 25.94 8.29 -7.53
C ASN A 434 24.82 7.57 -8.30
N GLU A 435 23.64 7.40 -7.69
CA GLU A 435 22.46 6.85 -8.35
C GLU A 435 22.03 7.75 -9.53
N TYR A 436 21.97 9.05 -9.28
CA TYR A 436 21.70 10.03 -10.32
C TYR A 436 22.73 9.97 -11.47
N ASN A 437 24.03 10.00 -11.15
CA ASN A 437 25.08 9.95 -12.14
C ASN A 437 25.06 8.64 -12.95
N ALA A 438 24.82 7.51 -12.28
CA ALA A 438 24.71 6.22 -12.94
C ALA A 438 23.56 6.19 -13.97
N CYS A 439 22.43 6.82 -13.67
CA CYS A 439 21.32 6.95 -14.62
C CYS A 439 21.73 7.75 -15.86
N ARG A 440 22.48 8.85 -15.69
CA ARG A 440 22.92 9.71 -16.78
C ARG A 440 24.02 9.10 -17.66
N GLU A 441 24.93 8.33 -17.05
CA GLU A 441 26.17 7.85 -17.69
C GLU A 441 26.20 6.35 -18.01
N LYS A 442 25.41 5.54 -17.25
CA LYS A 442 25.47 4.07 -17.28
C LYS A 442 24.08 3.45 -17.29
N ALA A 443 23.64 2.93 -16.17
CA ALA A 443 22.28 2.45 -15.97
C ALA A 443 21.91 2.34 -14.48
N VAL A 444 20.61 2.47 -14.18
CA VAL A 444 20.04 2.22 -12.85
C VAL A 444 18.85 1.29 -12.93
N LEU A 445 18.55 0.61 -11.82
CA LEU A 445 17.41 -0.25 -11.64
C LEU A 445 16.54 0.31 -10.49
N ILE A 446 15.27 0.67 -10.79
CA ILE A 446 14.36 1.36 -9.86
C ILE A 446 13.09 0.55 -9.68
N ASP A 447 12.72 0.24 -8.45
CA ASP A 447 11.45 -0.43 -8.13
C ASP A 447 10.27 0.57 -8.26
N LEU A 448 9.37 0.32 -9.19
CA LEU A 448 8.16 1.11 -9.45
C LEU A 448 6.86 0.32 -9.21
N SER A 449 6.92 -0.76 -8.43
CA SER A 449 5.80 -1.68 -8.22
C SER A 449 4.56 -1.01 -7.61
N ALA A 450 4.68 0.17 -6.99
CA ALA A 450 3.59 0.91 -6.38
C ALA A 450 2.59 1.52 -7.37
N LEU A 451 2.94 1.64 -8.65
CA LEU A 451 2.00 2.11 -9.67
C LEU A 451 0.77 1.20 -9.71
N ARG A 452 -0.42 1.79 -9.81
CA ARG A 452 -1.67 1.04 -9.95
C ARG A 452 -1.81 0.47 -11.35
N LYS A 453 -2.33 -0.74 -11.47
CA LYS A 453 -2.53 -1.44 -12.73
C LYS A 453 -3.96 -1.93 -12.79
N PHE A 454 -4.67 -1.52 -13.83
CA PHE A 454 -6.05 -1.95 -14.07
C PHE A 454 -6.13 -2.64 -15.43
N GLU A 455 -6.71 -3.84 -15.42
CA GLU A 455 -7.03 -4.57 -16.62
C GLU A 455 -8.45 -4.19 -17.09
N ILE A 456 -8.58 -3.71 -18.31
CA ILE A 456 -9.83 -3.30 -18.91
C ILE A 456 -10.10 -4.18 -20.12
N LEU A 457 -11.15 -5.01 -20.06
CA LEU A 457 -11.48 -6.01 -21.08
C LEU A 457 -12.93 -5.89 -21.49
N GLY A 458 -13.20 -6.20 -22.74
CA GLY A 458 -14.57 -6.29 -23.24
C GLY A 458 -14.79 -5.54 -24.54
N PRO A 459 -15.94 -5.78 -25.19
CA PRO A 459 -16.25 -5.18 -26.49
C PRO A 459 -16.28 -3.65 -26.45
N ASP A 460 -16.66 -3.05 -25.32
CA ASP A 460 -16.76 -1.60 -25.17
C ASP A 460 -15.55 -0.97 -24.46
N ALA A 461 -14.44 -1.72 -24.27
CA ALA A 461 -13.24 -1.25 -23.58
C ALA A 461 -12.61 -0.04 -24.30
N GLU A 462 -12.53 -0.07 -25.63
CA GLU A 462 -12.02 1.02 -26.45
C GLU A 462 -12.88 2.29 -26.29
N GLU A 463 -14.20 2.14 -26.35
CA GLU A 463 -15.13 3.28 -26.21
C GLU A 463 -15.07 3.89 -24.81
N LEU A 464 -15.04 3.07 -23.77
CA LEU A 464 -14.87 3.52 -22.40
C LEU A 464 -13.60 4.34 -22.24
N LEU A 465 -12.47 3.78 -22.66
CA LEU A 465 -11.16 4.43 -22.55
C LEU A 465 -11.05 5.67 -23.44
N ASN A 466 -11.63 5.63 -24.64
CA ASN A 466 -11.67 6.80 -25.50
C ASN A 466 -12.52 7.93 -24.94
N TYR A 467 -13.58 7.61 -24.16
CA TYR A 467 -14.41 8.61 -23.48
C TYR A 467 -13.81 9.14 -22.18
N THR A 468 -13.05 8.33 -21.44
CA THR A 468 -12.49 8.69 -20.11
C THR A 468 -11.10 9.29 -20.16
N LEU A 469 -10.31 8.98 -21.19
CA LEU A 469 -8.95 9.47 -21.36
C LEU A 469 -8.89 10.60 -22.41
N THR A 470 -7.96 11.53 -22.23
CA THR A 470 -7.82 12.66 -23.16
C THR A 470 -7.29 12.27 -24.53
N ARG A 471 -6.48 11.20 -24.63
CA ARG A 471 -5.90 10.70 -25.90
C ARG A 471 -6.93 9.98 -26.77
N ASN A 472 -6.68 9.95 -28.08
CA ASN A 472 -7.50 9.17 -29.01
C ASN A 472 -7.09 7.69 -28.96
N ILE A 473 -7.87 6.86 -28.28
CA ILE A 473 -7.56 5.45 -28.05
C ILE A 473 -7.83 4.60 -29.28
N LYS A 474 -8.79 4.99 -30.11
CA LYS A 474 -9.12 4.29 -31.39
C LYS A 474 -7.96 4.25 -32.40
N LYS A 475 -6.95 5.12 -32.22
CA LYS A 475 -5.75 5.13 -33.07
C LYS A 475 -4.62 4.21 -32.59
N LEU A 476 -4.80 3.52 -31.46
CA LEU A 476 -3.77 2.63 -30.93
C LEU A 476 -3.78 1.27 -31.63
N SER A 477 -2.61 0.80 -32.02
CA SER A 477 -2.37 -0.58 -32.43
C SER A 477 -1.99 -1.47 -31.24
N VAL A 478 -2.25 -2.78 -31.35
CA VAL A 478 -1.75 -3.77 -30.37
C VAL A 478 -0.22 -3.65 -30.26
N GLY A 479 0.33 -3.75 -29.05
CA GLY A 479 1.76 -3.54 -28.74
C GLY A 479 2.13 -2.07 -28.51
N GLN A 480 1.20 -1.14 -28.59
CA GLN A 480 1.45 0.29 -28.38
C GLN A 480 1.12 0.72 -26.95
N VAL A 481 1.90 1.67 -26.46
CA VAL A 481 1.69 2.39 -25.19
C VAL A 481 1.32 3.84 -25.52
N VAL A 482 0.45 4.46 -24.74
CA VAL A 482 0.17 5.90 -24.84
C VAL A 482 0.06 6.53 -23.46
N TYR A 483 0.66 7.69 -23.30
CA TYR A 483 0.49 8.53 -22.11
C TYR A 483 -0.76 9.40 -22.25
N SER A 484 -1.59 9.46 -21.22
CA SER A 484 -2.84 10.21 -21.23
C SER A 484 -3.17 10.78 -19.84
N ALA A 485 -4.05 11.76 -19.78
CA ALA A 485 -4.64 12.29 -18.55
C ALA A 485 -6.07 11.81 -18.37
N MET A 486 -6.50 11.74 -17.10
CA MET A 486 -7.90 11.60 -16.67
C MET A 486 -8.37 12.93 -16.08
N CYS A 487 -9.52 13.42 -16.54
CA CYS A 487 -10.08 14.68 -16.11
C CYS A 487 -11.52 14.53 -15.60
N TYR A 488 -11.90 15.42 -14.68
CA TYR A 488 -13.30 15.63 -14.34
C TYR A 488 -14.04 16.38 -15.46
N GLU A 489 -15.37 16.49 -15.36
CA GLU A 489 -16.18 17.24 -16.33
C GLU A 489 -15.83 18.74 -16.37
N ASN A 490 -15.31 19.29 -15.28
CA ASN A 490 -14.81 20.67 -15.21
C ASN A 490 -13.42 20.85 -15.87
N GLY A 491 -12.87 19.79 -16.49
CA GLY A 491 -11.57 19.82 -17.16
C GLY A 491 -10.36 19.71 -16.25
N MET A 492 -10.54 19.63 -14.93
CA MET A 492 -9.42 19.48 -13.98
C MET A 492 -8.92 18.03 -14.00
N MET A 493 -7.60 17.90 -13.99
CA MET A 493 -6.90 16.65 -14.09
C MET A 493 -6.70 16.03 -12.69
N PHE A 494 -7.18 14.81 -12.46
CA PHE A 494 -7.03 14.12 -11.18
C PHE A 494 -6.05 12.95 -11.22
N ASP A 495 -5.71 12.43 -12.40
CA ASP A 495 -4.70 11.38 -12.56
C ASP A 495 -4.10 11.42 -13.97
N ASP A 496 -2.94 10.80 -14.12
CA ASP A 496 -2.26 10.56 -15.38
C ASP A 496 -1.67 9.15 -15.41
N GLY A 497 -1.35 8.68 -16.60
CA GLY A 497 -0.79 7.34 -16.71
C GLY A 497 -0.47 6.90 -18.12
N THR A 498 -0.12 5.63 -18.23
CA THR A 498 0.16 4.97 -19.51
C THR A 498 -0.85 3.86 -19.77
N LEU A 499 -1.37 3.81 -20.98
CA LEU A 499 -2.27 2.78 -21.46
C LEU A 499 -1.55 1.86 -22.44
N LEU A 500 -1.53 0.56 -22.16
CA LEU A 500 -1.03 -0.48 -23.03
C LEU A 500 -2.22 -1.14 -23.76
N LYS A 501 -2.17 -1.29 -25.06
CA LYS A 501 -3.14 -2.09 -25.85
C LYS A 501 -2.58 -3.50 -26.05
N LEU A 502 -3.07 -4.45 -25.23
CA LEU A 502 -2.58 -5.84 -25.22
C LEU A 502 -3.27 -6.70 -26.29
N SER A 503 -4.53 -6.39 -26.61
CA SER A 503 -5.31 -7.04 -27.65
C SER A 503 -6.33 -6.06 -28.24
N ASP A 504 -7.12 -6.49 -29.19
CA ASP A 504 -8.17 -5.62 -29.78
C ASP A 504 -9.22 -5.16 -28.77
N THR A 505 -9.49 -5.96 -27.75
CA THR A 505 -10.48 -5.67 -26.69
C THR A 505 -9.90 -5.65 -25.29
N GLY A 506 -8.57 -5.67 -25.16
CA GLY A 506 -7.86 -5.76 -23.89
C GLY A 506 -6.82 -4.67 -23.71
N TYR A 507 -6.92 -3.92 -22.59
CA TYR A 507 -6.05 -2.80 -22.27
C TYR A 507 -5.58 -2.90 -20.82
N ARG A 508 -4.38 -2.36 -20.55
CA ARG A 508 -3.85 -2.16 -19.20
C ARG A 508 -3.61 -0.69 -18.97
N TRP A 509 -4.32 -0.12 -17.98
CA TRP A 509 -4.11 1.24 -17.51
C TRP A 509 -3.17 1.25 -16.31
N ILE A 510 -2.09 2.00 -16.40
CA ILE A 510 -1.08 2.14 -15.34
C ILE A 510 -1.09 3.59 -14.91
N CYS A 511 -1.43 3.84 -13.65
CA CYS A 511 -1.68 5.18 -13.14
C CYS A 511 -1.21 5.39 -11.70
N GLY A 512 -1.52 6.56 -11.15
CA GLY A 512 -1.10 6.99 -9.83
C GLY A 512 -1.91 6.45 -8.69
N ASP A 513 -3.23 6.39 -8.81
CA ASP A 513 -4.15 6.15 -7.69
C ASP A 513 -5.22 5.10 -8.00
N GLU A 514 -5.76 4.47 -6.96
CA GLU A 514 -6.85 3.50 -7.09
C GLU A 514 -8.15 4.16 -7.59
N TYR A 515 -8.32 5.46 -7.34
CA TYR A 515 -9.48 6.20 -7.78
C TYR A 515 -9.68 6.17 -9.30
N GLY A 516 -8.58 6.12 -10.09
CA GLY A 516 -8.66 5.97 -11.55
C GLY A 516 -9.45 4.73 -11.98
N GLY A 517 -9.25 3.59 -11.31
CA GLY A 517 -10.01 2.36 -11.56
C GLY A 517 -11.48 2.47 -11.14
N GLU A 518 -11.74 3.07 -9.99
CA GLU A 518 -13.12 3.30 -9.52
C GLU A 518 -13.86 4.26 -10.44
N TRP A 519 -13.21 5.30 -10.94
CA TRP A 519 -13.74 6.21 -11.93
C TRP A 519 -14.16 5.48 -13.20
N LEU A 520 -13.30 4.62 -13.72
CA LEU A 520 -13.61 3.80 -14.91
C LEU A 520 -14.85 2.91 -14.68
N LYS A 521 -14.96 2.25 -13.51
CA LYS A 521 -16.11 1.42 -13.14
C LYS A 521 -17.40 2.25 -13.08
N GLN A 522 -17.36 3.43 -12.48
CA GLN A 522 -18.52 4.34 -12.39
C GLN A 522 -18.99 4.79 -13.78
N ILE A 523 -18.09 5.19 -14.66
CA ILE A 523 -18.43 5.61 -16.02
C ILE A 523 -18.97 4.44 -16.84
N ALA A 524 -18.33 3.28 -16.75
CA ALA A 524 -18.81 2.07 -17.44
C ALA A 524 -20.24 1.74 -17.04
N LYS A 525 -20.57 1.77 -15.75
CA LYS A 525 -21.93 1.58 -15.23
C LYS A 525 -22.90 2.65 -15.73
N LYS A 526 -22.50 3.94 -15.65
CA LYS A 526 -23.34 5.08 -16.08
C LYS A 526 -23.68 5.01 -17.58
N LYS A 527 -22.75 4.55 -18.40
CA LYS A 527 -22.89 4.42 -19.86
C LYS A 527 -23.38 3.05 -20.31
N ASN A 528 -23.54 2.12 -19.39
CA ASN A 528 -23.92 0.73 -19.66
C ASN A 528 -22.95 0.03 -20.64
N TYR A 529 -21.64 0.30 -20.50
CA TYR A 529 -20.60 -0.36 -21.29
C TYR A 529 -20.36 -1.80 -20.82
N LYS A 530 -20.20 -2.71 -21.77
CA LYS A 530 -19.89 -4.13 -21.54
C LYS A 530 -18.37 -4.30 -21.37
N VAL A 531 -17.89 -4.05 -20.17
CA VAL A 531 -16.47 -4.14 -19.81
C VAL A 531 -16.29 -4.82 -18.46
N ILE A 532 -15.14 -5.44 -18.28
CA ILE A 532 -14.64 -5.95 -17.01
C ILE A 532 -13.43 -5.09 -16.65
N ILE A 533 -13.40 -4.53 -15.44
CA ILE A 533 -12.29 -3.70 -14.94
C ILE A 533 -11.80 -4.32 -13.65
N LYS A 534 -10.56 -4.82 -13.66
CA LYS A 534 -9.93 -5.50 -12.53
C LYS A 534 -8.65 -4.83 -12.09
N ASN A 535 -8.43 -4.77 -10.78
CA ASN A 535 -7.16 -4.31 -10.22
C ASN A 535 -6.13 -5.44 -10.21
N SER A 536 -5.02 -5.29 -10.95
CA SER A 536 -3.93 -6.25 -11.03
C SER A 536 -2.66 -5.79 -10.31
N THR A 537 -2.72 -4.73 -9.51
CA THR A 537 -1.56 -4.12 -8.83
C THR A 537 -0.76 -5.14 -8.03
N ASP A 538 -1.42 -6.04 -7.31
CA ASP A 538 -0.77 -7.06 -6.49
C ASP A 538 -0.31 -8.31 -7.28
N GLN A 539 -0.69 -8.42 -8.55
CA GLN A 539 -0.31 -9.51 -9.44
C GLN A 539 0.88 -9.16 -10.35
N ILE A 540 1.26 -7.87 -10.40
CA ILE A 540 2.31 -7.38 -11.29
C ILE A 540 3.25 -6.45 -10.53
N SER A 541 4.50 -6.87 -10.41
CA SER A 541 5.61 -6.00 -10.01
C SER A 541 6.30 -5.43 -11.25
N ASN A 542 6.85 -4.22 -11.15
CA ASN A 542 7.66 -3.67 -12.20
C ASN A 542 8.92 -2.99 -11.68
N VAL A 543 9.98 -3.16 -12.43
CA VAL A 543 11.26 -2.49 -12.21
C VAL A 543 11.65 -1.74 -13.46
N SER A 544 12.12 -0.52 -13.29
CA SER A 544 12.54 0.37 -14.37
C SER A 544 14.05 0.32 -14.52
N ILE A 545 14.55 -0.07 -15.70
CA ILE A 545 15.98 -0.01 -16.07
C ILE A 545 16.20 1.18 -16.97
N GLN A 546 16.97 2.17 -16.50
CA GLN A 546 17.11 3.47 -17.12
C GLN A 546 18.57 3.85 -17.26
N GLY A 547 18.93 4.49 -18.38
CA GLY A 547 20.27 4.96 -18.70
C GLY A 547 20.79 4.42 -20.04
N PRO A 548 21.88 4.96 -20.57
CA PRO A 548 22.39 4.62 -21.90
C PRO A 548 22.74 3.15 -22.12
N ASN A 549 23.10 2.42 -21.04
CA ASN A 549 23.44 0.99 -21.13
C ASN A 549 22.22 0.05 -20.95
N SER A 550 21.01 0.57 -20.71
CA SER A 550 19.82 -0.24 -20.41
C SER A 550 19.51 -1.27 -21.51
N ARG A 551 19.52 -0.87 -22.79
CA ARG A 551 19.31 -1.76 -23.93
C ARG A 551 20.34 -2.90 -23.99
N LYS A 552 21.62 -2.55 -23.87
CA LYS A 552 22.73 -3.51 -23.89
C LYS A 552 22.60 -4.54 -22.78
N ILE A 553 22.15 -4.14 -21.59
CA ILE A 553 21.98 -5.02 -20.46
C ILE A 553 20.81 -5.99 -20.71
N LEU A 554 19.67 -5.48 -21.17
CA LEU A 554 18.50 -6.31 -21.48
C LEU A 554 18.78 -7.36 -22.56
N ASN A 555 19.51 -6.99 -23.62
CA ASN A 555 19.87 -7.92 -24.69
C ASN A 555 20.68 -9.13 -24.24
N LYS A 556 21.30 -9.09 -23.06
CA LYS A 556 22.05 -10.23 -22.52
C LYS A 556 21.16 -11.31 -21.89
N VAL A 557 19.96 -10.96 -21.46
CA VAL A 557 19.12 -11.82 -20.61
C VAL A 557 17.68 -11.92 -21.09
N ILE A 558 17.29 -11.26 -22.17
CA ILE A 558 15.92 -11.29 -22.67
C ILE A 558 15.82 -12.11 -23.95
N PHE A 559 14.96 -13.10 -23.91
CA PHE A 559 14.53 -13.88 -25.06
C PHE A 559 13.19 -13.33 -25.58
N THR A 560 13.14 -12.98 -26.85
CA THR A 560 11.92 -12.50 -27.51
C THR A 560 11.45 -13.52 -28.55
N PRO A 561 10.20 -14.00 -28.45
CA PRO A 561 9.62 -14.87 -29.48
C PRO A 561 9.60 -14.20 -30.86
N PRO A 562 9.71 -14.95 -31.97
CA PRO A 562 9.75 -14.38 -33.31
C PRO A 562 8.55 -13.52 -33.73
N THR A 563 7.42 -13.65 -33.00
CA THR A 563 6.19 -12.87 -33.23
C THR A 563 6.17 -11.54 -32.51
N GLN A 564 7.21 -11.22 -31.75
CA GLN A 564 7.32 -10.02 -30.93
C GLN A 564 8.58 -9.22 -31.32
N PRO A 565 8.57 -7.89 -31.21
CA PRO A 565 9.76 -7.09 -31.46
C PRO A 565 10.85 -7.40 -30.43
N THR A 566 12.09 -7.53 -30.87
CA THR A 566 13.26 -7.64 -30.00
C THR A 566 13.50 -6.34 -29.23
N ILE A 567 14.37 -6.38 -28.22
CA ILE A 567 14.72 -5.17 -27.45
C ILE A 567 15.35 -4.08 -28.34
N ASP A 568 16.09 -4.48 -29.39
CA ASP A 568 16.68 -3.54 -30.35
C ASP A 568 15.66 -2.91 -31.29
N GLU A 569 14.66 -3.68 -31.71
CA GLU A 569 13.58 -3.23 -32.60
C GLU A 569 12.48 -2.47 -31.83
N LEU A 570 12.43 -2.57 -30.50
CA LEU A 570 11.37 -2.00 -29.69
C LEU A 570 11.39 -0.47 -29.74
N GLN A 571 10.39 0.11 -30.37
CA GLN A 571 10.24 1.56 -30.52
C GLN A 571 9.79 2.24 -29.24
N TRP A 572 10.05 3.53 -29.11
CA TRP A 572 9.59 4.36 -28.01
C TRP A 572 8.05 4.32 -27.89
N PHE A 573 7.53 4.15 -26.67
CA PHE A 573 6.11 3.91 -26.37
C PHE A 573 5.55 2.67 -27.08
N ARG A 574 6.35 1.58 -27.09
CA ARG A 574 5.93 0.23 -27.46
C ARG A 574 6.30 -0.75 -26.34
N PHE A 575 5.66 -1.91 -26.34
CA PHE A 575 6.02 -3.01 -25.46
C PHE A 575 6.19 -4.32 -26.25
N THR A 576 6.87 -5.26 -25.64
CA THR A 576 7.06 -6.63 -26.12
C THR A 576 6.72 -7.64 -25.03
N ILE A 577 6.15 -8.78 -25.44
CA ILE A 577 5.93 -9.94 -24.57
C ILE A 577 7.12 -10.87 -24.78
N CYS A 578 7.88 -11.12 -23.72
CA CYS A 578 9.16 -11.80 -23.80
C CYS A 578 9.38 -12.73 -22.60
N ARG A 579 10.55 -13.32 -22.50
CA ARG A 579 10.94 -14.18 -21.37
C ARG A 579 12.37 -13.89 -20.94
N MET A 580 12.68 -14.27 -19.71
CA MET A 580 14.05 -14.25 -19.21
C MET A 580 14.80 -15.45 -19.77
N ASP A 581 16.03 -15.24 -20.24
CA ASP A 581 17.01 -16.19 -20.77
C ASP A 581 16.54 -16.96 -22.03
N ASP A 582 15.45 -17.73 -21.98
CA ASP A 582 15.00 -18.60 -23.08
C ASP A 582 13.47 -18.78 -23.12
N LEU A 583 12.98 -19.64 -24.02
CA LEU A 583 11.55 -19.90 -24.23
C LEU A 583 10.84 -20.42 -22.97
N ASN A 584 11.54 -21.09 -22.08
CA ASN A 584 10.99 -21.65 -20.83
C ASN A 584 11.22 -20.73 -19.63
N GLY A 585 11.86 -19.59 -19.85
CA GLY A 585 12.19 -18.63 -18.82
C GLY A 585 10.98 -17.89 -18.25
N ILE A 586 11.25 -17.04 -17.27
CA ILE A 586 10.22 -16.23 -16.57
C ILE A 586 9.47 -15.36 -17.58
N PRO A 587 8.12 -15.40 -17.61
CA PRO A 587 7.33 -14.54 -18.48
C PRO A 587 7.47 -13.07 -18.09
N LEU A 588 7.72 -12.22 -19.06
CA LEU A 588 7.90 -10.79 -18.89
C LEU A 588 7.09 -9.99 -19.94
N VAL A 589 6.71 -8.79 -19.56
CA VAL A 589 6.37 -7.73 -20.50
C VAL A 589 7.42 -6.63 -20.34
N ILE A 590 7.94 -6.11 -21.43
CA ILE A 590 8.91 -5.00 -21.39
C ILE A 590 8.36 -3.87 -22.24
N SER A 591 8.16 -2.70 -21.62
CA SER A 591 7.79 -1.47 -22.34
C SER A 591 9.01 -0.55 -22.48
N ARG A 592 9.13 0.10 -23.63
CA ARG A 592 10.13 1.16 -23.83
C ARG A 592 9.52 2.48 -23.37
N THR A 593 9.50 2.64 -22.07
CA THR A 593 8.97 3.78 -21.32
C THR A 593 9.91 4.11 -20.16
N GLY A 594 9.74 5.25 -19.51
CA GLY A 594 10.55 5.63 -18.35
C GLY A 594 10.22 7.03 -17.84
N TYR A 595 10.74 7.35 -16.66
CA TYR A 595 10.46 8.58 -15.91
C TYR A 595 11.75 9.36 -15.57
N THR A 596 12.78 9.27 -16.42
CA THR A 596 14.10 9.84 -16.15
C THR A 596 14.62 10.80 -17.24
N GLY A 597 14.03 10.78 -18.43
CA GLY A 597 14.55 11.49 -19.59
C GLY A 597 15.70 10.78 -20.30
N GLU A 598 16.08 9.57 -19.88
CA GLU A 598 17.08 8.72 -20.54
C GLU A 598 16.43 7.61 -21.38
N LEU A 599 17.25 6.95 -22.22
CA LEU A 599 16.88 5.65 -22.78
C LEU A 599 16.52 4.71 -21.63
N GLY A 600 15.37 4.09 -21.72
CA GLY A 600 14.96 3.23 -20.63
C GLY A 600 13.81 2.29 -20.97
N PHE A 601 13.65 1.30 -20.11
CA PHE A 601 12.64 0.26 -20.23
C PHE A 601 12.04 -0.04 -18.85
N GLU A 602 10.79 -0.46 -18.84
CA GLU A 602 10.12 -0.99 -17.66
C GLU A 602 9.88 -2.47 -17.84
N VAL A 603 10.36 -3.27 -16.91
CA VAL A 603 10.29 -4.73 -16.90
C VAL A 603 9.19 -5.15 -15.91
N TRP A 604 8.18 -5.80 -16.42
CA TRP A 604 7.00 -6.25 -15.70
C TRP A 604 7.05 -7.76 -15.50
N CYS A 605 6.84 -8.21 -14.26
CA CYS A 605 6.85 -9.62 -13.90
C CYS A 605 5.84 -9.93 -12.78
N HIS A 606 5.55 -11.21 -12.57
CA HIS A 606 4.78 -11.62 -11.40
C HIS A 606 5.61 -11.40 -10.11
N PRO A 607 5.02 -10.96 -8.97
CA PRO A 607 5.74 -10.70 -7.72
C PRO A 607 6.57 -11.88 -7.20
N LYS A 608 6.13 -13.12 -7.43
CA LYS A 608 6.89 -14.34 -7.06
C LYS A 608 8.21 -14.50 -7.82
N ASP A 609 8.27 -13.94 -9.03
CA ASP A 609 9.46 -14.01 -9.90
C ASP A 609 10.38 -12.81 -9.71
N ALA A 610 9.89 -11.74 -9.09
CA ALA A 610 10.59 -10.48 -8.95
C ALA A 610 12.01 -10.60 -8.35
N PRO A 611 12.27 -11.42 -7.30
CA PRO A 611 13.62 -11.59 -6.78
C PRO A 611 14.61 -12.19 -7.81
N LYS A 612 14.15 -13.14 -8.62
CA LYS A 612 14.97 -13.73 -9.67
C LYS A 612 15.23 -12.77 -10.84
N VAL A 613 14.21 -12.00 -11.22
CA VAL A 613 14.32 -10.95 -12.25
C VAL A 613 15.32 -9.89 -11.80
N TRP A 614 15.27 -9.44 -10.55
CA TRP A 614 16.23 -8.52 -9.97
C TRP A 614 17.66 -9.04 -10.06
N ASP A 615 17.88 -10.26 -9.55
CA ASP A 615 19.22 -10.87 -9.52
C ASP A 615 19.81 -10.98 -10.94
N LYS A 616 19.02 -11.46 -11.91
CA LYS A 616 19.45 -11.59 -13.31
C LYS A 616 19.81 -10.27 -13.95
N LEU A 617 19.00 -9.24 -13.76
CA LEU A 617 19.28 -7.91 -14.31
C LEU A 617 20.53 -7.29 -13.67
N MET A 618 20.67 -7.38 -12.35
CA MET A 618 21.84 -6.87 -11.63
C MET A 618 23.13 -7.57 -12.05
N ASP A 619 23.10 -8.90 -12.20
CA ASP A 619 24.25 -9.68 -12.66
C ASP A 619 24.64 -9.33 -14.11
N ALA A 620 23.65 -9.23 -15.01
CA ALA A 620 23.88 -8.86 -16.40
C ALA A 620 24.47 -7.46 -16.56
N GLY A 621 24.04 -6.53 -15.70
CA GLY A 621 24.46 -5.13 -15.74
C GLY A 621 25.72 -4.81 -14.94
N LYS A 622 26.27 -5.75 -14.17
CA LYS A 622 27.40 -5.53 -13.26
C LYS A 622 28.60 -4.87 -13.93
N ASN A 623 28.98 -5.36 -15.11
CA ASN A 623 30.12 -4.86 -15.87
C ASN A 623 29.79 -3.61 -16.72
N ASP A 624 28.50 -3.27 -16.84
CA ASP A 624 28.02 -2.08 -17.55
C ASP A 624 27.66 -0.95 -16.58
N GLY A 625 27.98 -1.10 -15.31
CA GLY A 625 27.79 -0.11 -14.26
C GLY A 625 26.35 0.08 -13.82
N LEU A 626 25.51 -0.98 -13.94
CA LEU A 626 24.16 -0.99 -13.36
C LEU A 626 24.23 -0.96 -11.84
N ILE A 627 23.54 -0.02 -11.24
CA ILE A 627 23.34 0.02 -9.79
C ILE A 627 21.85 0.23 -9.48
N PRO A 628 21.39 -0.16 -8.28
CA PRO A 628 20.04 0.18 -7.86
C PRO A 628 19.93 1.69 -7.57
N ALA A 629 18.76 2.29 -7.82
CA ALA A 629 18.45 3.67 -7.46
C ALA A 629 17.07 3.81 -6.86
N GLY A 630 16.91 4.80 -5.98
CA GLY A 630 15.69 5.07 -5.25
C GLY A 630 14.95 6.33 -5.72
N PHE A 631 13.86 6.64 -5.00
CA PHE A 631 12.96 7.75 -5.34
C PHE A 631 13.62 9.13 -5.27
N ALA A 632 14.58 9.34 -4.37
CA ALA A 632 15.25 10.63 -4.24
C ALA A 632 16.12 10.96 -5.48
N ALA A 633 16.76 9.96 -6.10
CA ALA A 633 17.45 10.14 -7.38
C ALA A 633 16.46 10.30 -8.53
N LEU A 634 15.38 9.49 -8.54
CA LEU A 634 14.33 9.57 -9.54
C LEU A 634 13.66 10.94 -9.59
N ASP A 635 13.41 11.57 -8.43
CA ASP A 635 12.79 12.90 -8.37
C ASP A 635 13.66 13.97 -9.02
N LYS A 636 14.97 13.95 -8.79
CA LYS A 636 15.90 14.86 -9.51
C LYS A 636 15.88 14.64 -11.02
N LEU A 637 15.93 13.38 -11.45
CA LEU A 637 15.94 12.99 -12.86
C LEU A 637 14.67 13.45 -13.58
N ARG A 638 13.48 13.23 -12.95
CA ARG A 638 12.20 13.61 -13.55
C ARG A 638 12.04 15.15 -13.66
N ILE A 639 12.51 15.91 -12.65
CA ILE A 639 12.45 17.38 -12.67
C ILE A 639 13.28 17.92 -13.84
N GLU A 640 14.52 17.45 -14.03
CA GLU A 640 15.35 17.82 -15.16
C GLU A 640 14.72 17.49 -16.52
N ALA A 641 14.01 16.35 -16.58
CA ALA A 641 13.29 15.91 -17.78
C ALA A 641 11.94 16.60 -17.98
N GLY A 642 11.53 17.49 -17.05
CA GLY A 642 10.26 18.22 -17.11
C GLY A 642 9.04 17.30 -17.00
N LEU A 643 9.16 16.19 -16.27
CA LEU A 643 8.07 15.22 -16.06
C LEU A 643 7.31 15.57 -14.78
N ILE A 644 6.00 15.59 -14.90
CA ILE A 644 5.09 16.01 -13.82
C ILE A 644 4.84 14.89 -12.79
N LEU A 645 4.51 15.27 -11.56
CA LEU A 645 4.18 14.38 -10.47
C LEU A 645 2.89 14.85 -9.79
N PHE A 646 1.98 13.92 -9.51
CA PHE A 646 0.79 14.18 -8.69
C PHE A 646 1.18 14.67 -7.28
N GLY A 647 0.48 15.69 -6.79
CA GLY A 647 0.78 16.38 -5.54
C GLY A 647 1.78 17.54 -5.70
N ASN A 648 2.50 17.60 -6.82
CA ASN A 648 3.42 18.69 -7.15
C ASN A 648 2.89 19.56 -8.29
N GLU A 649 2.91 19.07 -9.52
CA GLU A 649 2.48 19.82 -10.69
C GLU A 649 0.97 19.85 -10.86
N PHE A 650 0.24 18.89 -10.31
CA PHE A 650 -1.23 18.84 -10.28
C PHE A 650 -1.74 18.04 -9.06
N ASP A 651 -2.96 18.37 -8.61
CA ASP A 651 -3.61 17.81 -7.42
C ASP A 651 -5.15 17.71 -7.54
N GLY A 652 -5.68 17.76 -8.76
CA GLY A 652 -7.12 17.80 -9.03
C GLY A 652 -7.68 19.21 -9.24
N GLN A 653 -6.86 20.27 -9.12
CA GLN A 653 -7.26 21.65 -9.30
C GLN A 653 -6.68 22.29 -10.58
N GLN A 654 -5.88 21.58 -11.33
CA GLN A 654 -5.22 22.04 -12.54
C GLN A 654 -5.72 21.27 -13.75
N ASP A 655 -5.85 21.96 -14.88
CA ASP A 655 -6.08 21.31 -16.15
C ASP A 655 -4.77 20.83 -16.79
N PRO A 656 -4.80 19.93 -17.80
CA PRO A 656 -3.60 19.40 -18.44
C PRO A 656 -2.70 20.45 -19.12
N PHE A 657 -3.23 21.64 -19.47
CA PHE A 657 -2.43 22.71 -20.06
C PHE A 657 -1.64 23.43 -18.98
N GLU A 658 -2.27 23.69 -17.83
CA GLU A 658 -1.62 24.24 -16.65
C GLU A 658 -0.57 23.29 -16.06
N ALA A 659 -0.81 21.98 -16.15
CA ALA A 659 0.16 20.95 -15.75
C ALA A 659 1.29 20.72 -16.78
N GLY A 660 1.27 21.40 -17.93
CA GLY A 660 2.32 21.33 -18.94
C GLY A 660 2.22 20.11 -19.88
N ILE A 661 1.15 19.32 -19.82
CA ILE A 661 0.94 18.13 -20.67
C ILE A 661 -0.12 18.33 -21.75
N GLY A 662 -0.29 19.55 -22.24
CA GLY A 662 -1.26 19.85 -23.29
C GLY A 662 -1.11 19.03 -24.58
N PHE A 663 0.07 18.42 -24.83
CA PHE A 663 0.29 17.48 -25.93
C PHE A 663 -0.53 16.18 -25.77
N ALA A 664 -0.94 15.83 -24.56
CA ALA A 664 -1.77 14.67 -24.28
C ALA A 664 -3.27 14.94 -24.53
N VAL A 665 -3.65 16.18 -24.87
CA VAL A 665 -5.03 16.62 -25.15
C VAL A 665 -5.18 17.04 -26.62
N PRO A 666 -5.36 16.09 -27.55
CA PRO A 666 -5.36 16.37 -28.99
C PRO A 666 -6.70 16.91 -29.50
N LEU A 667 -7.15 18.06 -29.01
CA LEU A 667 -8.47 18.66 -29.28
C LEU A 667 -8.78 18.83 -30.80
N LYS A 668 -7.73 19.01 -31.64
CA LYS A 668 -7.91 19.17 -33.09
C LYS A 668 -8.08 17.86 -33.84
N THR A 669 -7.59 16.73 -33.29
CA THR A 669 -7.48 15.45 -34.02
C THR A 669 -8.28 14.33 -33.37
N LYS A 670 -8.86 14.55 -32.20
CA LYS A 670 -9.82 13.67 -31.54
C LYS A 670 -11.21 14.27 -31.70
N GLU A 671 -11.95 13.78 -32.69
CA GLU A 671 -13.29 14.25 -33.00
C GLU A 671 -14.30 13.76 -31.95
N ASP A 672 -14.12 12.52 -31.46
CA ASP A 672 -14.97 11.93 -30.43
C ASP A 672 -15.03 12.83 -29.18
N ASP A 673 -16.16 12.78 -28.52
CA ASP A 673 -16.34 13.43 -27.22
C ASP A 673 -15.60 12.66 -26.11
N PHE A 674 -15.14 13.39 -25.10
CA PHE A 674 -14.55 12.82 -23.90
C PHE A 674 -14.80 13.73 -22.68
N ILE A 675 -14.66 13.17 -21.48
CA ILE A 675 -14.94 13.89 -20.23
C ILE A 675 -14.07 15.14 -20.14
N GLY A 676 -14.72 16.29 -19.93
CA GLY A 676 -14.05 17.60 -19.81
C GLY A 676 -13.73 18.29 -21.15
N LYS A 677 -13.93 17.66 -22.33
CA LYS A 677 -13.53 18.22 -23.63
C LYS A 677 -13.99 19.65 -23.84
N LYS A 678 -15.27 19.96 -23.58
CA LYS A 678 -15.83 21.30 -23.78
C LYS A 678 -15.06 22.36 -23.00
N VAL A 679 -14.86 22.11 -21.71
CA VAL A 679 -14.13 23.05 -20.83
C VAL A 679 -12.66 23.13 -21.21
N LEU A 680 -12.04 22.02 -21.61
CA LEU A 680 -10.64 22.00 -22.07
C LEU A 680 -10.42 22.82 -23.35
N VAL A 681 -11.40 22.93 -24.24
CA VAL A 681 -11.35 23.84 -25.40
C VAL A 681 -11.30 25.30 -24.93
N GLU A 682 -12.15 25.66 -23.97
CA GLU A 682 -12.18 27.01 -23.39
C GLU A 682 -10.90 27.34 -22.61
N ARG A 683 -10.40 26.40 -21.82
CA ARG A 683 -9.15 26.54 -21.03
C ARG A 683 -7.93 26.69 -21.94
N LYS A 684 -7.87 25.97 -23.05
CA LYS A 684 -6.80 26.12 -24.04
C LYS A 684 -6.77 27.49 -24.69
N ALA A 685 -7.95 28.05 -24.94
CA ALA A 685 -8.07 29.41 -25.51
C ALA A 685 -7.72 30.50 -24.48
N ASN A 686 -8.02 30.26 -23.21
CA ASN A 686 -7.85 31.22 -22.11
C ASN A 686 -7.10 30.56 -20.94
N PRO A 687 -5.79 30.29 -21.07
CA PRO A 687 -5.01 29.65 -20.00
C PRO A 687 -4.94 30.56 -18.76
N GLN A 688 -5.20 29.98 -17.58
CA GLN A 688 -5.16 30.74 -16.31
C GLN A 688 -3.76 30.74 -15.71
N LYS A 689 -3.05 29.64 -15.82
CA LYS A 689 -1.65 29.47 -15.41
C LYS A 689 -0.90 28.68 -16.48
N LYS A 690 0.42 28.70 -16.41
CA LYS A 690 1.29 27.94 -17.30
C LYS A 690 2.46 27.36 -16.52
N LEU A 691 2.74 26.09 -16.72
CA LEU A 691 3.96 25.47 -16.19
C LEU A 691 5.16 25.95 -17.01
N VAL A 692 6.19 26.42 -16.32
CA VAL A 692 7.47 26.88 -16.89
C VAL A 692 8.64 26.34 -16.10
N GLY A 693 9.82 26.35 -16.71
CA GLY A 693 11.09 26.09 -16.02
C GLY A 693 11.70 27.38 -15.52
N LEU A 694 12.27 27.36 -14.33
CA LEU A 694 13.09 28.43 -13.76
C LEU A 694 14.52 28.00 -13.56
N GLU A 695 15.47 28.89 -13.87
CA GLU A 695 16.86 28.81 -13.44
C GLU A 695 17.08 29.85 -12.34
N LEU A 696 17.51 29.39 -11.16
CA LEU A 696 17.75 30.25 -10.01
C LEU A 696 19.18 30.79 -10.05
N ILE A 697 19.35 32.08 -9.81
CA ILE A 697 20.65 32.78 -9.77
C ILE A 697 21.13 32.82 -8.31
N ALA A 698 21.23 31.66 -7.68
CA ALA A 698 21.73 31.56 -6.30
C ALA A 698 22.19 30.13 -6.00
N LYS A 699 23.01 29.98 -4.96
CA LYS A 699 23.41 28.65 -4.46
C LYS A 699 22.28 27.94 -3.69
N GLU A 700 21.33 28.68 -3.21
CA GLU A 700 20.20 28.15 -2.46
C GLU A 700 19.09 27.65 -3.39
N PRO A 701 18.58 26.40 -3.19
CA PRO A 701 17.50 25.87 -3.99
C PRO A 701 16.15 26.48 -3.57
N ALA A 702 15.20 26.49 -4.49
CA ALA A 702 13.78 26.70 -4.18
C ALA A 702 13.20 25.40 -3.56
N ALA A 703 12.02 25.55 -2.98
CA ALA A 703 11.22 24.44 -2.43
C ALA A 703 9.80 24.45 -3.00
N HIS A 704 9.11 23.30 -2.92
CA HIS A 704 7.69 23.22 -3.25
C HIS A 704 6.89 24.25 -2.43
N GLY A 705 6.01 24.97 -3.10
CA GLY A 705 5.16 26.01 -2.49
C GLY A 705 5.79 27.38 -2.42
N ASP A 706 7.11 27.56 -2.64
CA ASP A 706 7.73 28.89 -2.67
C ASP A 706 7.03 29.77 -3.69
N CYS A 707 6.77 31.04 -3.34
CA CYS A 707 6.01 31.96 -4.15
C CYS A 707 6.89 32.61 -5.24
N VAL A 708 6.36 32.77 -6.45
CA VAL A 708 7.06 33.45 -7.54
C VAL A 708 6.51 34.85 -7.72
N HIS A 709 7.37 35.85 -7.84
CA HIS A 709 7.04 37.28 -7.85
C HIS A 709 7.66 38.03 -9.04
N VAL A 710 6.96 39.08 -9.45
CA VAL A 710 7.51 40.19 -10.21
C VAL A 710 7.21 41.48 -9.42
N GLY A 711 8.25 42.11 -8.91
CA GLY A 711 8.10 43.24 -7.97
C GLY A 711 7.33 42.78 -6.71
N ARG A 712 6.20 43.45 -6.43
CA ARG A 712 5.34 43.11 -5.28
C ARG A 712 4.28 42.04 -5.61
N ALA A 713 3.99 41.80 -6.88
CA ALA A 713 2.93 40.91 -7.27
C ALA A 713 3.41 39.42 -7.20
N GLN A 714 2.65 38.60 -6.49
CA GLN A 714 2.79 37.16 -6.58
C GLN A 714 2.14 36.70 -7.88
N ILE A 715 2.93 36.11 -8.77
CA ILE A 715 2.50 35.65 -10.09
C ILE A 715 2.38 34.13 -10.20
N GLY A 716 2.87 33.39 -9.22
CA GLY A 716 2.82 31.94 -9.26
C GLY A 716 3.46 31.26 -8.05
N VAL A 717 3.66 29.93 -8.19
CA VAL A 717 4.25 29.09 -7.15
C VAL A 717 5.20 28.05 -7.76
N VAL A 718 6.25 27.72 -7.04
CA VAL A 718 7.16 26.61 -7.35
C VAL A 718 6.45 25.30 -7.08
N THR A 719 6.43 24.39 -8.04
CA THR A 719 5.84 23.06 -7.92
C THR A 719 6.86 21.98 -7.59
N SER A 720 8.05 22.06 -8.18
CA SER A 720 9.17 21.16 -7.90
C SER A 720 10.47 21.88 -8.09
N ALA A 721 11.50 21.53 -7.32
CA ALA A 721 12.83 22.14 -7.46
C ALA A 721 13.94 21.17 -7.07
N CYS A 722 15.10 21.30 -7.70
CA CYS A 722 16.29 20.56 -7.32
C CYS A 722 17.56 21.29 -7.75
N PHE A 723 18.70 20.87 -7.19
CA PHE A 723 20.01 21.15 -7.77
C PHE A 723 20.29 20.12 -8.86
N SER A 724 20.37 20.56 -10.11
CA SER A 724 20.77 19.74 -11.25
C SER A 724 22.28 19.57 -11.26
N THR A 725 22.72 18.34 -11.05
CA THR A 725 24.16 18.02 -11.04
C THR A 725 24.79 18.20 -12.42
N ILE A 726 24.11 17.75 -13.48
CA ILE A 726 24.65 17.83 -14.86
C ILE A 726 24.70 19.26 -15.39
N LEU A 727 23.74 20.11 -15.01
CA LEU A 727 23.71 21.52 -15.40
C LEU A 727 24.49 22.41 -14.43
N ASN A 728 24.82 21.90 -13.24
CA ASN A 728 25.44 22.62 -12.14
C ASN A 728 24.69 23.89 -11.75
N LYS A 729 23.35 23.77 -11.67
CA LYS A 729 22.41 24.88 -11.40
C LYS A 729 21.25 24.45 -10.55
N ASN A 730 20.69 25.40 -9.79
CA ASN A 730 19.39 25.23 -9.17
C ASN A 730 18.30 25.49 -10.21
N ILE A 731 17.41 24.53 -10.38
CA ILE A 731 16.27 24.58 -11.31
C ILE A 731 14.96 24.33 -10.57
N ALA A 732 13.87 24.87 -11.12
CA ALA A 732 12.54 24.64 -10.59
C ALA A 732 11.50 24.58 -11.71
N LEU A 733 10.50 23.71 -11.53
CA LEU A 733 9.23 23.82 -12.26
C LEU A 733 8.31 24.74 -11.44
N CYS A 734 7.59 25.61 -12.12
CA CYS A 734 6.63 26.49 -11.45
C CYS A 734 5.42 26.80 -12.33
N ARG A 735 4.28 27.03 -11.70
CA ARG A 735 3.07 27.53 -12.36
C ARG A 735 2.98 29.05 -12.16
N ILE A 736 2.94 29.78 -13.27
CA ILE A 736 2.89 31.25 -13.26
C ILE A 736 1.79 31.77 -14.17
N ASP A 737 1.45 33.05 -14.00
CA ASP A 737 0.57 33.76 -14.90
C ASP A 737 1.11 33.76 -16.32
N PRO A 738 0.29 33.50 -17.36
CA PRO A 738 0.75 33.30 -18.74
C PRO A 738 1.54 34.46 -19.30
N GLN A 739 1.21 35.70 -18.90
CA GLN A 739 1.88 36.91 -19.36
C GLN A 739 3.36 37.04 -18.95
N TYR A 740 3.79 36.25 -17.95
CA TYR A 740 5.19 36.20 -17.49
C TYR A 740 5.91 34.94 -17.95
N SER A 741 5.30 34.11 -18.81
CA SER A 741 5.82 32.79 -19.17
C SER A 741 6.84 32.78 -20.29
N ASP A 742 7.22 33.94 -20.84
CA ASP A 742 8.19 34.05 -21.94
C ASP A 742 9.61 33.72 -21.45
N ILE A 743 10.36 33.01 -22.27
CA ILE A 743 11.77 32.69 -21.99
C ILE A 743 12.56 33.96 -21.74
N SER A 744 13.44 33.91 -20.75
CA SER A 744 14.29 35.03 -20.28
C SER A 744 13.52 36.07 -19.39
N THR A 745 12.25 35.89 -19.12
CA THR A 745 11.56 36.74 -18.14
C THR A 745 12.22 36.60 -16.77
N GLU A 746 12.59 37.74 -16.19
CA GLU A 746 13.16 37.81 -14.83
C GLU A 746 12.07 37.78 -13.79
N VAL A 747 12.25 36.92 -12.79
CA VAL A 747 11.31 36.73 -11.67
C VAL A 747 12.09 36.56 -10.37
N GLU A 748 11.40 36.61 -9.26
CA GLU A 748 11.96 36.33 -7.93
C GLU A 748 11.21 35.21 -7.25
N VAL A 749 11.94 34.27 -6.63
CA VAL A 749 11.35 33.24 -5.77
C VAL A 749 11.43 33.68 -4.33
N GLY A 750 10.25 33.85 -3.69
CA GLY A 750 10.11 34.20 -2.27
C GLY A 750 10.02 32.93 -1.43
N LYS A 751 10.97 32.74 -0.51
CA LYS A 751 11.01 31.58 0.38
C LYS A 751 9.90 31.62 1.41
N ILE A 752 9.29 30.46 1.69
CA ILE A 752 8.27 30.29 2.75
C ILE A 752 8.92 29.89 4.09
N ASP A 753 10.16 30.22 4.28
CA ASP A 753 10.93 29.89 5.50
C ASP A 753 10.82 30.93 6.63
N GLY A 754 9.95 31.94 6.46
CA GLY A 754 9.75 33.03 7.40
C GLY A 754 10.78 34.15 7.34
N HIS A 755 11.81 34.08 6.49
CA HIS A 755 12.89 35.06 6.39
C HIS A 755 12.66 36.15 5.34
N GLN A 756 11.54 36.18 4.62
CA GLN A 756 11.20 37.15 3.56
C GLN A 756 12.28 37.27 2.47
N LYS A 757 13.09 36.23 2.30
CA LYS A 757 14.18 36.20 1.33
C LYS A 757 13.64 36.01 -0.07
N ARG A 758 14.18 36.80 -1.03
CA ARG A 758 13.91 36.70 -2.45
C ARG A 758 15.14 36.21 -3.19
N ILE A 759 14.96 35.24 -4.07
CA ILE A 759 16.01 34.66 -4.91
C ILE A 759 15.72 35.02 -6.35
N SER A 760 16.65 35.69 -7.01
CA SER A 760 16.52 36.02 -8.43
C SER A 760 16.53 34.75 -9.28
N ALA A 761 15.62 34.72 -10.23
CA ALA A 761 15.49 33.61 -11.17
C ALA A 761 15.03 34.13 -12.54
N LYS A 762 15.16 33.30 -13.55
CA LYS A 762 14.63 33.58 -14.89
C LYS A 762 13.89 32.40 -15.47
N VAL A 763 12.91 32.67 -16.29
CA VAL A 763 12.18 31.65 -17.06
C VAL A 763 13.10 31.09 -18.14
N VAL A 764 13.20 29.76 -18.19
CA VAL A 764 14.03 29.05 -19.17
C VAL A 764 13.23 27.97 -19.91
N ARG A 765 13.75 27.50 -21.03
CA ARG A 765 13.17 26.34 -21.73
C ARG A 765 13.26 25.09 -20.86
N PHE A 766 12.18 24.30 -20.81
CA PHE A 766 12.19 22.95 -20.25
C PHE A 766 11.55 21.95 -21.24
N PRO A 767 11.89 20.66 -21.20
CA PRO A 767 12.83 20.02 -20.27
C PRO A 767 14.17 20.74 -20.16
N PHE A 768 14.74 20.77 -18.95
CA PHE A 768 16.06 21.38 -18.71
C PHE A 768 17.18 20.54 -19.32
N TYR A 769 16.99 19.23 -19.28
CA TYR A 769 17.89 18.21 -19.81
C TYR A 769 17.29 17.58 -21.07
N ASP A 770 18.05 17.43 -22.13
CA ASP A 770 17.63 16.88 -23.43
C ASP A 770 16.26 17.42 -23.91
N PRO A 771 16.14 18.75 -24.12
CA PRO A 771 14.85 19.38 -24.43
C PRO A 771 14.25 18.89 -25.75
N ASP A 772 15.03 18.28 -26.64
CA ASP A 772 14.59 17.71 -27.92
C ASP A 772 14.26 16.22 -27.81
N LYS A 773 14.43 15.62 -26.62
CA LYS A 773 14.10 14.21 -26.30
C LYS A 773 14.84 13.23 -27.23
N THR A 774 16.12 13.49 -27.51
CA THR A 774 16.95 12.66 -28.37
C THR A 774 17.36 11.35 -27.67
N LYS A 775 17.62 11.42 -26.35
CA LYS A 775 18.09 10.27 -25.56
C LYS A 775 16.99 9.22 -25.35
N VAL A 776 15.77 9.61 -25.00
CA VAL A 776 14.67 8.65 -24.85
C VAL A 776 14.28 7.97 -26.17
N ARG A 777 14.64 8.60 -27.31
CA ARG A 777 14.34 8.07 -28.63
C ARG A 777 15.51 7.29 -29.28
N SER A 778 16.70 7.31 -28.67
CA SER A 778 17.92 6.66 -29.19
C SER A 778 17.84 5.14 -29.32
#